data_b82a8b1f913a9820960eca4bd907a041
#
_entry.id   b82a8b1f913a9820960eca4bd907a041
#
_cell.length_a   1.000
_cell.length_b   1.000
_cell.length_c   1.000
_cell.angle_alpha   90.00
_cell.angle_beta   90.00
_cell.angle_gamma   90.00
#
_symmetry.space_group_name_H-M   'P 1'
#
loop_
_entity.id
_entity.type
_entity.pdbx_description
1 polymer ?
#
loop_
_entity_poly.entity_id
_entity_poly.type
_entity_poly.pdbx_seq_one_letter_code
_entity_poly.pdbx_strand_id
1 'polypeptide(L)'
;MKHRKHEVKIPTPSPHRPAWGVLVLFLLAPAGLAQEPLYGVTRQADVMVPMRDQVALATDVYLPTRDGKVVTAKLPTILMRLPYNKSGAKADGDYFASHGYAVVIQDTRGRYKSEGVWHMLTDDGRDGVDTCAWIAKQTWSDGKVGTIGTSYVGGTQHALAMERPPELATAIPVDAMSNLGYAGMRNGGAFELRFWNWIVSITGSEGSRQSRDPTTAVMLKEMKDHRRDYLVNQPLRRGTTPLKHLPEYEDWLVEALGHGINDDFWKQNNILDYTGAYKDIPLYLVGGWYDSWAGNTTANFAALSRTIKGPVYLIMGPWIHGQQGASSHGQVSFGSSAAIADPRAWRREWYDHWLKGIDNAVGKREPFATPVRIFVMGSGDGRKTARGLLNHGGSWRDEHEWPLARARATPFYLHRDGKLAQTKPAADGLSTSFQFNPARPVPTIGGNISSGDGILLQGAWDQRGGTHVWNAPEPIPLSARNDILVFQSEPLAENTEVTGEIEVRLWVSSSATDTDFTVKLIDVYPASQDFPGGFDLNIGDGILRMRFRESLKHEVLMQPGTVYPITIKLYPTSNIFKSGHRIRVDISSSNFPRFDVNPNTGEPLNQNRRMIVATNTVYHDPAHPSHIVLPIVPAGR
;
A
#
# COMPACT_ATOMS: atom_id res chain seq x y z
N MET A 1 36.04 9.80 59.39
CA MET A 1 35.41 10.16 60.65
C MET A 1 33.88 10.15 60.48
N LYS A 2 33.25 9.24 61.23
CA LYS A 2 31.86 9.13 61.72
C LYS A 2 30.66 9.55 60.81
N HIS A 3 29.98 8.47 60.39
CA HIS A 3 28.59 8.41 59.95
C HIS A 3 27.59 8.98 60.95
N ARG A 4 26.53 9.66 60.46
CA ARG A 4 25.25 9.75 61.16
C ARG A 4 24.13 9.37 60.22
N LYS A 5 23.46 8.25 60.52
CA LYS A 5 22.16 7.83 59.98
C LYS A 5 21.06 8.64 60.60
N HIS A 6 20.13 9.17 59.85
CA HIS A 6 18.84 9.65 60.34
C HIS A 6 17.74 8.66 59.92
N GLU A 7 17.15 7.99 60.89
CA GLU A 7 15.93 7.21 60.78
C GLU A 7 14.71 8.15 60.70
N VAL A 8 13.83 7.91 59.74
CA VAL A 8 12.53 8.55 59.65
C VAL A 8 11.48 7.58 60.17
N LYS A 9 10.80 7.93 61.25
CA LYS A 9 9.67 7.21 61.84
C LYS A 9 8.42 7.40 61.01
N ILE A 10 7.76 6.28 60.71
CA ILE A 10 6.43 6.22 60.08
C ILE A 10 5.37 6.20 61.20
N PRO A 11 4.29 7.01 61.17
CA PRO A 11 3.19 6.87 62.10
C PRO A 11 2.16 5.84 61.65
N THR A 12 1.67 5.03 62.57
CA THR A 12 0.60 4.05 62.41
C THR A 12 -0.78 4.72 62.42
N PRO A 13 -1.77 4.23 61.66
CA PRO A 13 -3.13 4.77 61.66
C PRO A 13 -4.03 4.10 62.71
N SER A 14 -4.89 4.90 63.32
CA SER A 14 -6.00 4.47 64.23
C SER A 14 -7.29 4.19 63.45
N PRO A 15 -8.23 3.36 63.99
CA PRO A 15 -9.36 2.83 63.24
C PRO A 15 -10.67 3.63 63.45
N HIS A 16 -11.61 3.42 62.54
CA HIS A 16 -13.04 3.70 62.52
C HIS A 16 -13.57 4.92 61.76
N ARG A 17 -14.19 4.60 60.58
CA ARG A 17 -15.59 4.88 60.25
C ARG A 17 -15.98 4.25 58.88
N PRO A 18 -17.24 3.87 58.63
CA PRO A 18 -17.67 2.99 57.57
C PRO A 18 -17.78 3.75 56.23
N ALA A 19 -17.16 3.16 55.19
CA ALA A 19 -17.29 3.62 53.79
C ALA A 19 -18.53 2.95 53.16
N TRP A 20 -19.41 3.77 52.60
CA TRP A 20 -20.46 3.37 51.69
C TRP A 20 -19.81 2.87 50.39
N GLY A 21 -19.93 1.59 50.11
CA GLY A 21 -19.43 1.03 48.87
C GLY A 21 -20.32 1.45 47.70
N VAL A 22 -19.77 2.27 46.81
CA VAL A 22 -20.30 2.45 45.46
C VAL A 22 -19.82 1.25 44.65
N LEU A 23 -20.73 0.34 44.33
CA LEU A 23 -20.50 -0.76 43.44
C LEU A 23 -20.45 -0.21 42.02
N VAL A 24 -19.23 0.07 41.52
CA VAL A 24 -19.01 0.33 40.10
C VAL A 24 -19.05 -1.02 39.38
N LEU A 25 -20.18 -1.33 38.77
CA LEU A 25 -20.29 -2.40 37.80
C LEU A 25 -19.43 -2.02 36.59
N PHE A 26 -18.23 -2.57 36.52
CA PHE A 26 -17.53 -2.66 35.25
C PHE A 26 -18.32 -3.63 34.36
N LEU A 27 -19.08 -3.08 33.42
CA LEU A 27 -19.54 -3.82 32.26
C LEU A 27 -18.28 -4.18 31.44
N LEU A 28 -17.71 -5.34 31.71
CA LEU A 28 -16.78 -6.00 30.81
C LEU A 28 -17.56 -6.25 29.51
N ALA A 29 -17.27 -5.44 28.48
CA ALA A 29 -17.60 -5.82 27.12
C ALA A 29 -16.98 -7.21 26.90
N PRO A 30 -17.69 -8.19 26.32
CA PRO A 30 -17.11 -9.48 26.05
C PRO A 30 -15.95 -9.25 25.05
N ALA A 31 -14.72 -9.34 25.52
CA ALA A 31 -13.58 -9.62 24.65
C ALA A 31 -13.99 -10.89 23.90
N GLY A 32 -14.08 -10.79 22.57
CA GLY A 32 -14.35 -11.96 21.73
C GLY A 32 -13.31 -13.02 22.09
N LEU A 33 -13.75 -14.07 22.77
CA LEU A 33 -12.91 -15.19 23.13
C LEU A 33 -12.34 -15.74 21.83
N ALA A 34 -11.03 -15.62 21.62
CA ALA A 34 -10.35 -16.35 20.58
C ALA A 34 -10.75 -17.82 20.74
N GLN A 35 -11.42 -18.36 19.73
CA GLN A 35 -11.92 -19.74 19.81
C GLN A 35 -10.70 -20.65 19.91
N GLU A 36 -10.60 -21.44 21.00
CA GLU A 36 -9.48 -22.34 21.25
C GLU A 36 -9.25 -23.29 20.06
N PRO A 37 -8.00 -23.68 19.79
CA PRO A 37 -7.69 -24.67 18.77
C PRO A 37 -8.48 -25.97 19.00
N LEU A 38 -9.15 -26.45 17.94
CA LEU A 38 -9.97 -27.67 17.99
C LEU A 38 -9.15 -28.94 17.75
N TYR A 39 -7.97 -28.80 17.12
CA TYR A 39 -7.16 -29.92 16.64
C TYR A 39 -5.68 -29.68 16.90
N GLY A 40 -4.93 -30.77 17.07
CA GLY A 40 -3.50 -30.79 16.84
C GLY A 40 -3.20 -30.62 15.35
N VAL A 41 -1.92 -30.39 15.00
CA VAL A 41 -1.51 -30.18 13.61
C VAL A 41 -0.34 -31.08 13.25
N THR A 42 -0.40 -31.70 12.08
CA THR A 42 0.75 -32.35 11.46
C THR A 42 1.12 -31.64 10.16
N ARG A 43 2.42 -31.64 9.81
CA ARG A 43 2.95 -31.04 8.59
C ARG A 43 3.64 -32.09 7.73
N GLN A 44 3.28 -32.15 6.47
CA GLN A 44 4.03 -32.82 5.42
C GLN A 44 4.84 -31.75 4.68
N ALA A 45 6.17 -31.76 4.89
CA ALA A 45 7.04 -30.75 4.32
C ALA A 45 7.55 -31.15 2.93
N ASP A 46 7.81 -30.15 2.09
CA ASP A 46 8.50 -30.30 0.80
C ASP A 46 7.84 -31.33 -0.15
N VAL A 47 6.49 -31.43 -0.14
CA VAL A 47 5.77 -32.19 -1.14
C VAL A 47 5.97 -31.51 -2.49
N MET A 48 6.56 -32.21 -3.45
CA MET A 48 6.82 -31.69 -4.79
C MET A 48 5.56 -31.87 -5.65
N VAL A 49 4.83 -30.76 -5.88
CA VAL A 49 3.58 -30.77 -6.66
C VAL A 49 3.92 -30.51 -8.13
N PRO A 50 3.63 -31.48 -9.04
CA PRO A 50 3.94 -31.32 -10.46
C PRO A 50 2.98 -30.35 -11.15
N MET A 51 3.51 -29.42 -11.91
CA MET A 51 2.77 -28.55 -12.82
C MET A 51 2.59 -29.22 -14.19
N ARG A 52 1.73 -28.69 -15.05
CA ARG A 52 1.42 -29.22 -16.40
C ARG A 52 2.64 -29.37 -17.30
N ASP A 53 3.69 -28.58 -17.08
CA ASP A 53 4.97 -28.59 -17.79
C ASP A 53 6.05 -29.42 -17.07
N GLN A 54 5.66 -30.23 -16.09
CA GLN A 54 6.50 -31.12 -15.28
C GLN A 54 7.44 -30.41 -14.31
N VAL A 55 7.42 -29.08 -14.21
CA VAL A 55 8.11 -28.36 -13.15
C VAL A 55 7.43 -28.67 -11.83
N ALA A 56 8.21 -29.03 -10.80
CA ALA A 56 7.66 -29.39 -9.50
C ALA A 56 7.84 -28.25 -8.49
N LEU A 57 6.76 -27.89 -7.79
CA LEU A 57 6.75 -26.81 -6.81
C LEU A 57 6.72 -27.35 -5.38
N ALA A 58 7.68 -26.89 -4.57
CA ALA A 58 7.83 -27.31 -3.18
C ALA A 58 6.69 -26.76 -2.31
N THR A 59 5.98 -27.68 -1.67
CA THR A 59 4.73 -27.41 -0.98
C THR A 59 4.74 -28.02 0.41
N ASP A 60 4.28 -27.26 1.42
CA ASP A 60 4.02 -27.77 2.76
C ASP A 60 2.51 -27.95 2.93
N VAL A 61 2.10 -29.12 3.42
CA VAL A 61 0.71 -29.45 3.70
C VAL A 61 0.51 -29.61 5.21
N TYR A 62 -0.34 -28.77 5.79
CA TYR A 62 -0.70 -28.82 7.21
C TYR A 62 -2.09 -29.44 7.34
N LEU A 63 -2.22 -30.47 8.16
CA LEU A 63 -3.49 -31.20 8.35
C LEU A 63 -3.85 -31.25 9.84
N PRO A 64 -5.13 -31.08 10.18
CA PRO A 64 -5.61 -31.25 11.55
C PRO A 64 -5.48 -32.68 12.02
N THR A 65 -5.14 -32.86 13.30
CA THR A 65 -5.02 -34.17 13.95
C THR A 65 -5.91 -34.25 15.20
N ARG A 66 -6.40 -35.48 15.47
CA ARG A 66 -7.03 -35.82 16.73
C ARG A 66 -6.34 -37.09 17.27
N ASP A 67 -5.93 -37.06 18.52
CA ASP A 67 -5.17 -38.16 19.15
C ASP A 67 -3.94 -38.58 18.31
N GLY A 68 -3.24 -37.61 17.74
CA GLY A 68 -2.03 -37.80 16.92
C GLY A 68 -2.28 -38.35 15.50
N LYS A 69 -3.52 -38.60 15.10
CA LYS A 69 -3.88 -39.09 13.77
C LYS A 69 -4.56 -38.00 12.95
N VAL A 70 -4.25 -37.94 11.65
CA VAL A 70 -4.94 -37.04 10.73
C VAL A 70 -6.43 -37.35 10.73
N VAL A 71 -7.27 -36.30 10.79
CA VAL A 71 -8.74 -36.47 10.75
C VAL A 71 -9.16 -37.08 9.42
N THR A 72 -10.16 -37.99 9.47
CA THR A 72 -10.63 -38.73 8.28
C THR A 72 -11.66 -37.97 7.46
N ALA A 73 -12.22 -36.88 8.00
CA ALA A 73 -13.16 -36.03 7.28
C ALA A 73 -12.44 -35.29 6.13
N LYS A 74 -13.14 -35.14 5.02
CA LYS A 74 -12.69 -34.25 3.94
C LYS A 74 -12.78 -32.78 4.38
N LEU A 75 -11.77 -32.00 4.07
CA LEU A 75 -11.56 -30.64 4.56
C LEU A 75 -11.53 -29.63 3.42
N PRO A 76 -12.10 -28.45 3.61
CA PRO A 76 -11.81 -27.34 2.73
C PRO A 76 -10.36 -26.88 2.92
N THR A 77 -9.75 -26.37 1.85
CA THR A 77 -8.33 -26.00 1.82
C THR A 77 -8.14 -24.49 1.80
N ILE A 78 -7.18 -24.01 2.59
CA ILE A 78 -6.63 -22.65 2.46
C ILE A 78 -5.29 -22.75 1.74
N LEU A 79 -5.17 -22.07 0.59
CA LEU A 79 -3.99 -22.05 -0.26
C LEU A 79 -3.25 -20.71 -0.14
N MET A 80 -1.95 -20.77 0.12
CA MET A 80 -1.02 -19.64 0.10
C MET A 80 0.16 -19.95 -0.84
N ARG A 81 0.41 -19.11 -1.86
CA ARG A 81 1.53 -19.26 -2.79
C ARG A 81 2.41 -18.02 -2.74
N LEU A 82 3.70 -18.19 -2.39
CA LEU A 82 4.57 -17.08 -2.04
C LEU A 82 6.00 -17.22 -2.56
N PRO A 83 6.69 -16.09 -2.89
CA PRO A 83 8.09 -16.10 -3.30
C PRO A 83 9.07 -15.92 -2.13
N TYR A 84 8.60 -15.97 -0.86
CA TYR A 84 9.33 -15.52 0.33
C TYR A 84 9.78 -16.63 1.28
N ASN A 85 9.76 -17.90 0.87
CA ASN A 85 9.95 -19.09 1.68
C ASN A 85 8.71 -19.51 2.47
N LYS A 86 8.10 -20.61 2.04
CA LYS A 86 6.92 -21.19 2.67
C LYS A 86 7.04 -21.43 4.17
N SER A 87 8.29 -21.67 4.66
CA SER A 87 8.54 -21.86 6.10
C SER A 87 8.22 -20.62 6.93
N GLY A 88 8.27 -19.43 6.36
CA GLY A 88 7.89 -18.16 7.02
C GLY A 88 6.41 -18.05 7.35
N ALA A 89 5.55 -18.80 6.62
CA ALA A 89 4.11 -18.80 6.83
C ALA A 89 3.62 -19.96 7.73
N LYS A 90 4.53 -20.66 8.44
CA LYS A 90 4.20 -21.77 9.33
C LYS A 90 3.11 -21.43 10.35
N ALA A 91 3.14 -20.22 10.92
CA ALA A 91 2.16 -19.79 11.91
C ALA A 91 0.72 -19.69 11.35
N ASP A 92 0.57 -19.35 10.07
CA ASP A 92 -0.73 -19.38 9.39
C ASP A 92 -1.16 -20.82 9.09
N GLY A 93 -0.20 -21.68 8.67
CA GLY A 93 -0.42 -23.11 8.49
C GLY A 93 -0.96 -23.78 9.76
N ASP A 94 -0.28 -23.56 10.89
CA ASP A 94 -0.69 -24.11 12.19
C ASP A 94 -2.05 -23.55 12.63
N TYR A 95 -2.25 -22.24 12.50
CA TYR A 95 -3.49 -21.58 12.94
C TYR A 95 -4.72 -22.14 12.21
N PHE A 96 -4.73 -22.12 10.89
CA PHE A 96 -5.91 -22.57 10.14
C PHE A 96 -6.10 -24.09 10.22
N ALA A 97 -5.02 -24.89 10.24
CA ALA A 97 -5.13 -26.32 10.40
C ALA A 97 -5.70 -26.69 11.79
N SER A 98 -5.27 -26.03 12.86
CA SER A 98 -5.84 -26.25 14.19
C SER A 98 -7.32 -25.88 14.31
N HIS A 99 -7.87 -25.14 13.32
CA HIS A 99 -9.27 -24.79 13.21
C HIS A 99 -10.04 -25.59 12.14
N GLY A 100 -9.47 -26.73 11.69
CA GLY A 100 -10.16 -27.70 10.84
C GLY A 100 -10.15 -27.38 9.35
N TYR A 101 -9.07 -26.82 8.86
CA TYR A 101 -8.75 -26.66 7.42
C TYR A 101 -7.56 -27.56 7.06
N ALA A 102 -7.51 -28.03 5.83
CA ALA A 102 -6.23 -28.35 5.22
C ALA A 102 -5.58 -27.04 4.79
N VAL A 103 -4.26 -26.88 5.04
CA VAL A 103 -3.54 -25.67 4.62
C VAL A 103 -2.40 -26.07 3.71
N VAL A 104 -2.35 -25.46 2.53
CA VAL A 104 -1.32 -25.71 1.51
C VAL A 104 -0.53 -24.43 1.32
N ILE A 105 0.78 -24.48 1.63
CA ILE A 105 1.69 -23.35 1.50
C ILE A 105 2.79 -23.74 0.53
N GLN A 106 2.89 -23.00 -0.61
CA GLN A 106 3.73 -23.36 -1.74
C GLN A 106 4.73 -22.25 -2.07
N ASP A 107 6.01 -22.58 -2.19
CA ASP A 107 6.99 -21.69 -2.83
C ASP A 107 6.65 -21.54 -4.33
N THR A 108 6.59 -20.31 -4.83
CA THR A 108 6.36 -20.06 -6.26
C THR A 108 7.50 -20.56 -7.12
N ARG A 109 7.25 -20.74 -8.40
CA ARG A 109 8.20 -21.22 -9.42
C ARG A 109 9.55 -20.48 -9.34
N GLY A 110 10.66 -21.21 -9.40
CA GLY A 110 12.02 -20.66 -9.35
C GLY A 110 12.45 -20.08 -7.99
N ARG A 111 11.63 -20.26 -6.94
CA ARG A 111 11.95 -19.73 -5.61
C ARG A 111 12.21 -20.87 -4.62
N TYR A 112 13.21 -20.69 -3.77
CA TYR A 112 13.61 -21.60 -2.69
C TYR A 112 13.76 -23.06 -3.16
N LYS A 113 12.86 -23.95 -2.76
CA LYS A 113 12.92 -25.38 -3.11
C LYS A 113 12.10 -25.74 -4.34
N SER A 114 11.30 -24.82 -4.87
CA SER A 114 10.57 -25.00 -6.11
C SER A 114 11.52 -24.98 -7.31
N GLU A 115 11.20 -25.79 -8.30
CA GLU A 115 11.92 -25.87 -9.57
C GLU A 115 11.50 -24.73 -10.52
N GLY A 116 12.11 -24.71 -11.72
CA GLY A 116 11.83 -23.73 -12.78
C GLY A 116 12.59 -22.43 -12.62
N VAL A 117 12.14 -21.40 -13.34
CA VAL A 117 12.70 -20.05 -13.38
C VAL A 117 11.62 -19.08 -12.91
N TRP A 118 12.00 -18.12 -12.09
CA TRP A 118 11.07 -17.10 -11.61
C TRP A 118 10.83 -16.02 -12.67
N HIS A 119 9.57 -15.72 -12.93
CA HIS A 119 9.13 -14.56 -13.69
C HIS A 119 8.01 -13.87 -12.91
N MET A 120 8.10 -12.55 -12.74
CA MET A 120 7.18 -11.77 -11.92
C MET A 120 5.72 -11.99 -12.32
N LEU A 121 4.95 -12.68 -11.48
CA LEU A 121 3.53 -12.96 -11.64
C LEU A 121 3.09 -13.57 -12.98
N THR A 122 4.03 -14.08 -13.79
CA THR A 122 3.75 -14.57 -15.16
C THR A 122 3.14 -15.97 -15.16
N ASP A 123 3.72 -16.88 -14.38
CA ASP A 123 3.29 -18.29 -14.31
C ASP A 123 2.34 -18.56 -13.14
N ASP A 124 2.19 -17.60 -12.22
CA ASP A 124 1.49 -17.80 -10.96
C ASP A 124 0.01 -18.18 -11.11
N GLY A 125 -0.67 -17.68 -12.13
CA GLY A 125 -2.05 -18.05 -12.41
C GLY A 125 -2.18 -19.53 -12.78
N ARG A 126 -1.41 -19.98 -13.77
CA ARG A 126 -1.42 -21.37 -14.30
C ARG A 126 -0.93 -22.39 -13.28
N ASP A 127 0.18 -22.07 -12.57
CA ASP A 127 0.69 -22.90 -11.48
C ASP A 127 -0.33 -23.03 -10.35
N GLY A 128 -1.08 -21.97 -10.09
CA GLY A 128 -2.18 -21.97 -9.14
C GLY A 128 -3.32 -22.90 -9.55
N VAL A 129 -3.69 -22.93 -10.84
CA VAL A 129 -4.69 -23.88 -11.38
C VAL A 129 -4.23 -25.31 -11.17
N ASP A 130 -2.98 -25.64 -11.54
CA ASP A 130 -2.44 -26.99 -11.40
C ASP A 130 -2.37 -27.41 -9.92
N THR A 131 -2.03 -26.48 -9.03
CA THR A 131 -2.03 -26.71 -7.59
C THR A 131 -3.45 -26.98 -7.06
N CYS A 132 -4.47 -26.23 -7.50
CA CYS A 132 -5.88 -26.46 -7.13
C CYS A 132 -6.34 -27.83 -7.61
N ALA A 133 -6.04 -28.21 -8.86
CA ALA A 133 -6.37 -29.52 -9.40
C ALA A 133 -5.66 -30.67 -8.65
N TRP A 134 -4.43 -30.45 -8.19
CA TRP A 134 -3.72 -31.41 -7.33
C TRP A 134 -4.40 -31.52 -5.94
N ILE A 135 -4.77 -30.40 -5.31
CA ILE A 135 -5.49 -30.37 -4.04
C ILE A 135 -6.79 -31.18 -4.13
N ALA A 136 -7.58 -30.98 -5.19
CA ALA A 136 -8.85 -31.67 -5.34
C ALA A 136 -8.74 -33.21 -5.42
N LYS A 137 -7.57 -33.73 -5.84
CA LYS A 137 -7.31 -35.18 -5.91
C LYS A 137 -6.83 -35.78 -4.60
N GLN A 138 -6.56 -34.97 -3.57
CA GLN A 138 -6.06 -35.47 -2.29
C GLN A 138 -7.19 -36.12 -1.48
N THR A 139 -6.86 -37.19 -0.76
CA THR A 139 -7.84 -37.95 0.06
C THR A 139 -8.47 -37.13 1.18
N TRP A 140 -7.74 -36.14 1.68
CA TRP A 140 -8.17 -35.23 2.74
C TRP A 140 -8.97 -34.02 2.24
N SER A 141 -9.05 -33.77 0.93
CA SER A 141 -9.69 -32.58 0.36
C SER A 141 -11.17 -32.79 0.07
N ASP A 142 -11.99 -31.77 0.31
CA ASP A 142 -13.39 -31.70 -0.13
C ASP A 142 -13.52 -31.04 -1.53
N GLY A 143 -12.41 -30.59 -2.11
CA GLY A 143 -12.35 -29.95 -3.42
C GLY A 143 -12.54 -28.43 -3.40
N LYS A 144 -12.86 -27.82 -2.25
CA LYS A 144 -12.99 -26.35 -2.13
C LYS A 144 -11.69 -25.71 -1.70
N VAL A 145 -11.30 -24.64 -2.40
CA VAL A 145 -10.09 -23.85 -2.10
C VAL A 145 -10.46 -22.40 -1.82
N GLY A 146 -10.04 -21.90 -0.66
CA GLY A 146 -9.96 -20.47 -0.36
C GLY A 146 -8.51 -20.01 -0.42
N THR A 147 -8.24 -18.77 -0.85
CA THR A 147 -6.88 -18.24 -0.93
C THR A 147 -6.65 -17.08 0.02
N ILE A 148 -5.41 -16.93 0.50
CA ILE A 148 -5.00 -15.92 1.48
C ILE A 148 -3.60 -15.40 1.17
N GLY A 149 -3.32 -14.15 1.51
CA GLY A 149 -1.98 -13.57 1.55
C GLY A 149 -1.93 -12.10 1.20
N THR A 150 -0.77 -11.51 1.51
CA THR A 150 -0.53 -10.07 1.38
C THR A 150 0.46 -9.80 0.26
N SER A 151 0.35 -8.66 -0.44
CA SER A 151 1.34 -8.19 -1.41
C SER A 151 1.41 -9.07 -2.67
N TYR A 152 2.58 -9.59 -2.99
CA TYR A 152 2.76 -10.60 -4.04
C TYR A 152 1.82 -11.82 -3.83
N VAL A 153 1.69 -12.26 -2.59
CA VAL A 153 0.80 -13.36 -2.21
C VAL A 153 -0.68 -12.99 -2.39
N GLY A 154 -1.02 -11.71 -2.34
CA GLY A 154 -2.30 -11.17 -2.81
C GLY A 154 -2.42 -11.21 -4.33
N GLY A 155 -1.32 -10.89 -5.03
CA GLY A 155 -1.22 -10.96 -6.48
C GLY A 155 -1.41 -12.38 -7.03
N THR A 156 -0.85 -13.40 -6.38
CA THR A 156 -1.06 -14.81 -6.78
C THR A 156 -2.51 -15.25 -6.71
N GLN A 157 -3.31 -14.65 -5.79
CA GLN A 157 -4.76 -14.90 -5.68
C GLN A 157 -5.51 -14.29 -6.87
N HIS A 158 -5.16 -13.05 -7.24
CA HIS A 158 -5.75 -12.39 -8.40
C HIS A 158 -5.40 -13.12 -9.70
N ALA A 159 -4.13 -13.52 -9.88
CA ALA A 159 -3.69 -14.31 -11.03
C ALA A 159 -4.49 -15.62 -11.14
N LEU A 160 -4.68 -16.34 -10.04
CA LEU A 160 -5.47 -17.55 -9.98
C LEU A 160 -6.95 -17.31 -10.31
N ALA A 161 -7.55 -16.25 -9.77
CA ALA A 161 -8.96 -15.92 -10.01
C ALA A 161 -9.25 -15.57 -11.47
N MET A 162 -8.29 -14.98 -12.18
CA MET A 162 -8.38 -14.70 -13.63
C MET A 162 -8.31 -15.97 -14.48
N GLU A 163 -7.66 -17.04 -14.03
CA GLU A 163 -7.64 -18.35 -14.69
C GLU A 163 -8.90 -19.20 -14.40
N ARG A 164 -9.74 -18.80 -13.44
CA ARG A 164 -11.06 -19.37 -13.14
C ARG A 164 -11.10 -20.88 -12.81
N PRO A 165 -10.18 -21.46 -12.01
CA PRO A 165 -10.25 -22.88 -11.69
C PRO A 165 -11.54 -23.24 -10.95
N PRO A 166 -12.16 -24.42 -11.20
CA PRO A 166 -13.42 -24.79 -10.57
C PRO A 166 -13.34 -24.86 -9.04
N GLU A 167 -12.21 -25.24 -8.48
CA GLU A 167 -11.96 -25.44 -7.06
C GLU A 167 -11.94 -24.13 -6.25
N LEU A 168 -11.57 -23.02 -6.87
CA LEU A 168 -11.48 -21.73 -6.17
C LEU A 168 -12.87 -21.25 -5.75
N ALA A 169 -13.13 -21.22 -4.46
CA ALA A 169 -14.43 -20.88 -3.87
C ALA A 169 -14.48 -19.46 -3.27
N THR A 170 -13.35 -18.92 -2.81
CA THR A 170 -13.27 -17.56 -2.25
C THR A 170 -11.82 -17.08 -2.17
N ALA A 171 -11.60 -15.75 -2.05
CA ALA A 171 -10.28 -15.16 -1.88
C ALA A 171 -10.29 -13.95 -0.94
N ILE A 172 -9.17 -13.77 -0.21
CA ILE A 172 -8.88 -12.58 0.62
C ILE A 172 -7.56 -11.98 0.15
N PRO A 173 -7.52 -11.22 -0.95
CA PRO A 173 -6.31 -10.49 -1.36
C PRO A 173 -6.10 -9.28 -0.44
N VAL A 174 -4.94 -9.24 0.22
CA VAL A 174 -4.57 -8.18 1.16
C VAL A 174 -3.45 -7.34 0.55
N ASP A 175 -3.63 -6.01 0.49
CA ASP A 175 -2.63 -5.08 -0.07
C ASP A 175 -2.03 -5.64 -1.38
N ALA A 176 -2.90 -6.13 -2.27
CA ALA A 176 -2.55 -7.07 -3.32
C ALA A 176 -1.93 -6.40 -4.55
N MET A 177 -0.84 -6.98 -5.05
CA MET A 177 -0.21 -6.58 -6.31
C MET A 177 -1.18 -6.80 -7.47
N SER A 178 -1.55 -5.73 -8.16
CA SER A 178 -2.44 -5.76 -9.34
C SER A 178 -2.26 -4.51 -10.19
N ASN A 179 -2.76 -4.52 -11.43
CA ASN A 179 -2.77 -3.37 -12.34
C ASN A 179 -1.40 -2.68 -12.46
N LEU A 180 -0.34 -3.48 -12.65
CA LEU A 180 1.06 -3.09 -12.48
C LEU A 180 1.48 -1.87 -13.31
N GLY A 181 0.94 -1.73 -14.52
CA GLY A 181 1.22 -0.63 -15.44
C GLY A 181 0.37 0.63 -15.22
N TYR A 182 -0.66 0.58 -14.34
CA TYR A 182 -1.55 1.73 -14.07
C TYR A 182 -1.14 2.50 -12.80
N ALA A 183 -1.10 1.79 -11.68
CA ALA A 183 -0.87 2.38 -10.36
C ALA A 183 -0.14 1.39 -9.43
N GLY A 184 0.66 0.50 -9.99
CA GLY A 184 1.38 -0.52 -9.26
C GLY A 184 2.87 -0.31 -9.23
N MET A 185 3.54 -0.74 -10.30
CA MET A 185 4.97 -0.52 -10.50
C MET A 185 5.23 0.78 -11.24
N ARG A 186 4.27 1.23 -12.05
CA ARG A 186 4.26 2.56 -12.63
C ARG A 186 3.03 3.33 -12.15
N ASN A 187 3.24 4.60 -11.84
CA ASN A 187 2.22 5.57 -11.52
C ASN A 187 2.32 6.72 -12.51
N GLY A 188 1.24 7.00 -13.25
CA GLY A 188 1.27 8.04 -14.28
C GLY A 188 2.47 7.94 -15.24
N GLY A 189 2.96 6.72 -15.51
CA GLY A 189 4.12 6.45 -16.35
C GLY A 189 5.50 6.48 -15.67
N ALA A 190 5.62 7.05 -14.45
CA ALA A 190 6.87 7.02 -13.68
C ALA A 190 7.04 5.67 -12.96
N PHE A 191 8.26 5.15 -12.87
CA PHE A 191 8.56 3.87 -12.24
C PHE A 191 8.79 4.02 -10.73
N GLU A 192 8.18 3.15 -9.92
CA GLU A 192 8.39 3.13 -8.47
C GLU A 192 9.67 2.37 -8.11
N LEU A 193 10.72 3.09 -7.68
CA LEU A 193 12.02 2.51 -7.34
C LEU A 193 12.01 1.58 -6.13
N ARG A 194 10.91 1.53 -5.38
CA ARG A 194 10.71 0.49 -4.35
C ARG A 194 10.79 -0.93 -4.92
N PHE A 195 10.44 -1.14 -6.21
CA PHE A 195 10.57 -2.44 -6.86
C PHE A 195 12.02 -2.81 -7.15
N TRP A 196 12.86 -1.83 -7.50
CA TRP A 196 14.30 -2.04 -7.52
C TRP A 196 14.80 -2.49 -6.14
N ASN A 197 14.40 -1.78 -5.08
CA ASN A 197 14.76 -2.13 -3.70
C ASN A 197 14.24 -3.51 -3.28
N TRP A 198 13.02 -3.85 -3.70
CA TRP A 198 12.41 -5.15 -3.42
C TRP A 198 13.18 -6.30 -4.11
N ILE A 199 13.51 -6.15 -5.40
CA ILE A 199 14.31 -7.14 -6.14
C ILE A 199 15.66 -7.37 -5.46
N VAL A 200 16.38 -6.29 -5.14
CA VAL A 200 17.72 -6.37 -4.53
C VAL A 200 17.66 -6.91 -3.11
N SER A 201 16.76 -6.39 -2.28
CA SER A 201 16.78 -6.63 -0.83
C SER A 201 16.13 -7.94 -0.44
N ILE A 202 15.09 -8.36 -1.14
CA ILE A 202 14.22 -9.47 -0.73
C ILE A 202 14.27 -10.61 -1.75
N THR A 203 13.93 -10.35 -2.99
CA THR A 203 13.72 -11.40 -3.99
C THR A 203 15.03 -11.81 -4.68
N GLY A 204 15.81 -10.84 -5.16
CA GLY A 204 17.04 -11.11 -5.90
C GLY A 204 18.17 -11.65 -5.01
N SER A 205 18.28 -11.16 -3.75
CA SER A 205 19.33 -11.59 -2.81
C SER A 205 19.00 -12.86 -2.02
N GLU A 206 17.73 -13.32 -2.04
CA GLU A 206 17.29 -14.47 -1.24
C GLU A 206 16.42 -15.42 -2.07
N GLY A 207 16.60 -16.75 -1.87
CA GLY A 207 15.75 -17.78 -2.43
C GLY A 207 15.90 -18.04 -3.93
N SER A 208 16.77 -17.32 -4.65
CA SER A 208 17.16 -17.70 -6.01
C SER A 208 18.15 -18.87 -5.98
N ARG A 209 18.22 -19.63 -7.06
CA ARG A 209 19.16 -20.75 -7.16
C ARG A 209 20.61 -20.25 -7.11
N GLN A 210 20.90 -19.14 -7.76
CA GLN A 210 22.22 -18.52 -7.86
C GLN A 210 22.69 -17.92 -6.54
N SER A 211 21.77 -17.45 -5.67
CA SER A 211 22.13 -16.94 -4.33
C SER A 211 22.66 -18.02 -3.37
N ARG A 212 22.66 -19.29 -3.79
CA ARG A 212 23.29 -20.39 -3.04
C ARG A 212 24.80 -20.48 -3.26
N ASP A 213 25.32 -19.87 -4.34
CA ASP A 213 26.76 -19.73 -4.53
C ASP A 213 27.31 -18.69 -3.55
N PRO A 214 28.35 -19.06 -2.72
CA PRO A 214 28.86 -18.16 -1.66
C PRO A 214 29.40 -16.85 -2.21
N THR A 215 30.05 -16.85 -3.37
CA THR A 215 30.59 -15.63 -3.99
C THR A 215 29.48 -14.70 -4.43
N THR A 216 28.49 -15.22 -5.11
CA THR A 216 27.28 -14.47 -5.52
C THR A 216 26.54 -13.93 -4.30
N ALA A 217 26.36 -14.72 -3.25
CA ALA A 217 25.70 -14.30 -2.02
C ALA A 217 26.40 -13.09 -1.34
N VAL A 218 27.74 -13.08 -1.31
CA VAL A 218 28.53 -11.96 -0.77
C VAL A 218 28.30 -10.69 -1.60
N MET A 219 28.37 -10.79 -2.92
CA MET A 219 28.18 -9.64 -3.82
C MET A 219 26.76 -9.06 -3.75
N LEU A 220 25.75 -9.92 -3.64
CA LEU A 220 24.35 -9.49 -3.48
C LEU A 220 24.12 -8.84 -2.11
N LYS A 221 24.76 -9.37 -1.06
CA LYS A 221 24.70 -8.75 0.27
C LYS A 221 25.32 -7.36 0.27
N GLU A 222 26.48 -7.18 -0.34
CA GLU A 222 27.13 -5.88 -0.48
C GLU A 222 26.24 -4.91 -1.24
N MET A 223 25.65 -5.31 -2.36
CA MET A 223 24.69 -4.50 -3.09
C MET A 223 23.49 -4.11 -2.21
N LYS A 224 22.96 -5.02 -1.42
CA LYS A 224 21.89 -4.76 -0.49
C LYS A 224 22.29 -3.75 0.59
N ASP A 225 23.49 -3.84 1.12
CA ASP A 225 23.99 -2.95 2.16
C ASP A 225 24.26 -1.53 1.63
N HIS A 226 24.69 -1.41 0.36
CA HIS A 226 25.00 -0.16 -0.34
C HIS A 226 23.92 0.29 -1.34
N ARG A 227 22.67 -0.18 -1.18
CA ARG A 227 21.56 0.05 -2.14
C ARG A 227 21.30 1.52 -2.46
N ARG A 228 21.57 2.45 -1.55
CA ARG A 228 21.40 3.89 -1.78
C ARG A 228 22.31 4.41 -2.88
N ASP A 229 23.55 3.91 -2.92
CA ASP A 229 24.56 4.33 -3.91
C ASP A 229 24.15 3.90 -5.32
N TYR A 230 23.55 2.70 -5.46
CA TYR A 230 23.03 2.25 -6.75
C TYR A 230 21.80 3.06 -7.20
N LEU A 231 20.93 3.49 -6.25
CA LEU A 231 19.74 4.27 -6.58
C LEU A 231 20.06 5.65 -7.12
N VAL A 232 21.09 6.31 -6.63
CA VAL A 232 21.47 7.64 -7.12
C VAL A 232 22.20 7.58 -8.46
N ASN A 233 22.71 6.41 -8.86
CA ASN A 233 23.46 6.19 -10.11
C ASN A 233 22.57 5.62 -11.23
N GLN A 234 21.42 6.25 -11.47
CA GLN A 234 20.55 5.93 -12.61
C GLN A 234 21.12 6.48 -13.93
N PRO A 235 20.86 5.88 -15.11
CA PRO A 235 20.02 4.69 -15.35
C PRO A 235 20.71 3.38 -15.01
N LEU A 236 19.91 2.39 -14.57
CA LEU A 236 20.39 1.02 -14.30
C LEU A 236 20.59 0.28 -15.62
N ARG A 237 21.81 -0.19 -15.89
CA ARG A 237 22.16 -0.91 -17.12
C ARG A 237 22.50 -2.38 -16.83
N ARG A 238 22.19 -3.27 -17.80
CA ARG A 238 22.59 -4.67 -17.73
C ARG A 238 24.09 -4.80 -17.47
N GLY A 239 24.45 -5.75 -16.60
CA GLY A 239 25.85 -6.08 -16.31
C GLY A 239 26.58 -5.07 -15.43
N THR A 240 25.95 -3.95 -15.02
CA THR A 240 26.59 -2.91 -14.22
C THR A 240 26.46 -3.10 -12.72
N THR A 241 25.63 -4.05 -12.29
CA THR A 241 25.40 -4.35 -10.88
C THR A 241 25.61 -5.85 -10.56
N PRO A 242 25.72 -6.23 -9.30
CA PRO A 242 25.77 -7.66 -8.90
C PRO A 242 24.57 -8.47 -9.36
N LEU A 243 23.43 -7.86 -9.73
CA LEU A 243 22.27 -8.58 -10.31
C LEU A 243 22.61 -9.31 -11.62
N LYS A 244 23.73 -8.97 -12.29
CA LYS A 244 24.23 -9.74 -13.46
C LYS A 244 24.43 -11.24 -13.19
N HIS A 245 24.58 -11.62 -11.91
CA HIS A 245 24.68 -13.01 -11.48
C HIS A 245 23.32 -13.69 -11.30
N LEU A 246 22.22 -12.91 -11.42
CA LEU A 246 20.82 -13.37 -11.41
C LEU A 246 20.11 -12.83 -12.66
N PRO A 247 20.43 -13.38 -13.85
CA PRO A 247 19.99 -12.78 -15.11
C PRO A 247 18.48 -12.65 -15.22
N GLU A 248 17.69 -13.58 -14.71
CA GLU A 248 16.22 -13.51 -14.72
C GLU A 248 15.68 -12.31 -13.93
N TYR A 249 16.35 -11.88 -12.86
CA TYR A 249 15.95 -10.73 -12.07
C TYR A 249 16.46 -9.42 -12.68
N GLU A 250 17.71 -9.40 -13.18
CA GLU A 250 18.27 -8.23 -13.87
C GLU A 250 17.49 -7.92 -15.13
N ASP A 251 17.24 -8.93 -15.95
CA ASP A 251 16.51 -8.80 -17.22
C ASP A 251 15.13 -8.23 -17.01
N TRP A 252 14.37 -8.81 -16.08
CA TRP A 252 13.05 -8.30 -15.74
C TRP A 252 13.08 -6.86 -15.24
N LEU A 253 14.02 -6.51 -14.34
CA LEU A 253 14.09 -5.18 -13.74
C LEU A 253 14.49 -4.11 -14.76
N VAL A 254 15.50 -4.39 -15.61
CA VAL A 254 15.95 -3.45 -16.64
C VAL A 254 14.87 -3.24 -17.69
N GLU A 255 14.16 -4.30 -18.07
CA GLU A 255 13.03 -4.22 -18.98
C GLU A 255 11.88 -3.42 -18.35
N ALA A 256 11.49 -3.70 -17.11
CA ALA A 256 10.44 -2.96 -16.40
C ALA A 256 10.75 -1.46 -16.25
N LEU A 257 12.02 -1.09 -16.03
CA LEU A 257 12.46 0.30 -16.00
C LEU A 257 12.35 0.99 -17.37
N GLY A 258 12.62 0.25 -18.45
CA GLY A 258 12.56 0.76 -19.83
C GLY A 258 11.17 0.71 -20.46
N HIS A 259 10.27 -0.14 -19.96
CA HIS A 259 8.97 -0.39 -20.57
C HIS A 259 7.87 0.46 -19.93
N GLY A 260 7.63 1.65 -20.50
CA GLY A 260 6.67 2.64 -19.97
C GLY A 260 5.23 2.43 -20.43
N ILE A 261 5.02 1.79 -21.57
CA ILE A 261 3.71 1.59 -22.20
C ILE A 261 2.93 0.50 -21.46
N ASN A 262 1.68 0.77 -21.11
CA ASN A 262 0.79 -0.22 -20.50
C ASN A 262 0.18 -1.13 -21.57
N ASP A 263 0.91 -2.16 -21.94
CA ASP A 263 0.56 -3.18 -22.94
C ASP A 263 0.66 -4.59 -22.35
N ASP A 264 0.89 -5.59 -23.20
CA ASP A 264 0.97 -7.01 -22.79
C ASP A 264 2.10 -7.30 -21.80
N PHE A 265 3.15 -6.48 -21.72
CA PHE A 265 4.20 -6.63 -20.70
C PHE A 265 3.65 -6.47 -19.28
N TRP A 266 2.66 -5.57 -19.10
CA TRP A 266 2.02 -5.31 -17.80
C TRP A 266 0.69 -6.05 -17.62
N LYS A 267 0.37 -7.00 -18.51
CA LYS A 267 -0.92 -7.73 -18.52
C LYS A 267 -1.13 -8.57 -17.26
N GLN A 268 -0.06 -9.07 -16.66
CA GLN A 268 -0.14 -9.90 -15.47
C GLN A 268 -0.85 -9.13 -14.34
N ASN A 269 -1.92 -9.74 -13.83
CA ASN A 269 -2.77 -9.12 -12.79
C ASN A 269 -3.37 -7.76 -13.17
N ASN A 270 -3.55 -7.46 -14.45
CA ASN A 270 -4.29 -6.29 -14.90
C ASN A 270 -5.80 -6.57 -14.85
N ILE A 271 -6.38 -6.39 -13.68
CA ILE A 271 -7.80 -6.66 -13.42
C ILE A 271 -8.67 -5.66 -14.15
N LEU A 272 -8.27 -4.38 -14.17
CA LEU A 272 -9.09 -3.28 -14.71
C LEU A 272 -9.38 -3.42 -16.21
N ASP A 273 -8.43 -3.93 -17.00
CA ASP A 273 -8.65 -4.19 -18.42
C ASP A 273 -9.32 -5.56 -18.68
N TYR A 274 -9.31 -6.48 -17.71
CA TYR A 274 -9.73 -7.87 -17.88
C TYR A 274 -10.74 -8.35 -16.83
N THR A 275 -11.62 -7.47 -16.33
CA THR A 275 -12.63 -7.82 -15.32
C THR A 275 -13.50 -9.01 -15.72
N GLY A 276 -13.83 -9.17 -17.02
CA GLY A 276 -14.59 -10.32 -17.55
C GLY A 276 -13.90 -11.67 -17.44
N ALA A 277 -12.56 -11.70 -17.26
CA ALA A 277 -11.80 -12.91 -17.01
C ALA A 277 -11.83 -13.35 -15.54
N TYR A 278 -12.25 -12.47 -14.62
CA TYR A 278 -12.26 -12.76 -13.19
C TYR A 278 -13.33 -13.78 -12.83
N LYS A 279 -12.98 -14.73 -11.95
CA LYS A 279 -13.93 -15.75 -11.49
C LYS A 279 -15.02 -15.12 -10.62
N ASP A 280 -16.25 -15.59 -10.79
CA ASP A 280 -17.42 -15.20 -10.00
C ASP A 280 -17.41 -15.94 -8.64
N ILE A 281 -16.78 -15.32 -7.63
CA ILE A 281 -16.62 -15.85 -6.27
C ILE A 281 -16.77 -14.73 -5.22
N PRO A 282 -17.12 -15.06 -3.97
CA PRO A 282 -17.00 -14.13 -2.85
C PRO A 282 -15.57 -13.63 -2.68
N LEU A 283 -15.40 -12.31 -2.58
CA LEU A 283 -14.11 -11.65 -2.42
C LEU A 283 -14.10 -10.72 -1.21
N TYR A 284 -13.00 -10.73 -0.46
CA TYR A 284 -12.75 -9.74 0.58
C TYR A 284 -11.45 -9.00 0.30
N LEU A 285 -11.54 -7.82 -0.27
CA LEU A 285 -10.41 -6.95 -0.60
C LEU A 285 -10.01 -6.16 0.64
N VAL A 286 -8.75 -6.24 1.02
CA VAL A 286 -8.20 -5.58 2.21
C VAL A 286 -7.09 -4.64 1.80
N GLY A 287 -7.12 -3.39 2.28
CA GLY A 287 -6.08 -2.41 1.99
C GLY A 287 -5.89 -1.37 3.09
N GLY A 288 -4.84 -0.57 2.95
CA GLY A 288 -4.51 0.53 3.83
C GLY A 288 -4.41 1.86 3.10
N TRP A 289 -4.89 2.97 3.71
CA TRP A 289 -4.82 4.30 3.09
C TRP A 289 -3.38 4.76 2.81
N TYR A 290 -2.40 4.24 3.55
CA TYR A 290 -0.97 4.51 3.35
C TYR A 290 -0.23 3.35 2.70
N ASP A 291 -0.95 2.38 2.13
CA ASP A 291 -0.35 1.30 1.34
C ASP A 291 -0.15 1.70 -0.13
N SER A 292 0.90 1.16 -0.73
CA SER A 292 1.21 1.39 -2.15
C SER A 292 0.18 0.77 -3.12
N TRP A 293 -0.69 -0.11 -2.64
CA TRP A 293 -1.76 -0.75 -3.42
C TRP A 293 -3.15 -0.21 -3.09
N ALA A 294 -3.25 0.85 -2.27
CA ALA A 294 -4.52 1.45 -1.88
C ALA A 294 -5.41 1.79 -3.09
N GLY A 295 -4.85 2.48 -4.09
CA GLY A 295 -5.56 2.82 -5.32
C GLY A 295 -6.02 1.61 -6.11
N ASN A 296 -5.19 0.56 -6.19
CA ASN A 296 -5.56 -0.69 -6.86
C ASN A 296 -6.65 -1.45 -6.11
N THR A 297 -6.57 -1.53 -4.77
CA THR A 297 -7.57 -2.21 -3.94
C THR A 297 -8.95 -1.59 -4.12
N THR A 298 -9.05 -0.26 -4.05
CA THR A 298 -10.33 0.44 -4.22
C THR A 298 -10.85 0.40 -5.65
N ALA A 299 -9.97 0.52 -6.65
CA ALA A 299 -10.34 0.41 -8.07
C ALA A 299 -10.81 -1.01 -8.43
N ASN A 300 -10.14 -2.04 -7.93
CA ASN A 300 -10.56 -3.42 -8.12
C ASN A 300 -11.92 -3.68 -7.48
N PHE A 301 -12.16 -3.17 -6.26
CA PHE A 301 -13.48 -3.25 -5.65
C PHE A 301 -14.55 -2.61 -6.54
N ALA A 302 -14.34 -1.37 -6.97
CA ALA A 302 -15.29 -0.64 -7.80
C ALA A 302 -15.57 -1.33 -9.15
N ALA A 303 -14.58 -1.99 -9.75
CA ALA A 303 -14.72 -2.73 -10.99
C ALA A 303 -15.39 -4.09 -10.78
N LEU A 304 -14.90 -4.89 -9.83
CA LEU A 304 -15.37 -6.26 -9.60
C LEU A 304 -16.77 -6.31 -9.00
N SER A 305 -17.13 -5.40 -8.10
CA SER A 305 -18.50 -5.31 -7.55
C SER A 305 -19.59 -5.06 -8.59
N ARG A 306 -19.23 -4.57 -9.79
CA ARG A 306 -20.15 -4.37 -10.92
C ARG A 306 -20.12 -5.53 -11.93
N THR A 307 -19.09 -6.34 -11.91
CA THR A 307 -18.82 -7.33 -12.97
C THR A 307 -19.14 -8.75 -12.55
N ILE A 308 -18.81 -9.12 -11.31
CA ILE A 308 -19.07 -10.46 -10.78
C ILE A 308 -20.38 -10.46 -9.96
N LYS A 309 -21.04 -11.63 -9.85
CA LYS A 309 -22.28 -11.80 -9.10
C LYS A 309 -22.06 -12.12 -7.63
N GLY A 310 -20.92 -12.74 -7.32
CA GLY A 310 -20.50 -13.03 -5.95
C GLY A 310 -20.32 -11.75 -5.15
N PRO A 311 -20.55 -11.77 -3.84
CA PRO A 311 -20.39 -10.59 -3.01
C PRO A 311 -18.91 -10.16 -2.95
N VAL A 312 -18.68 -8.87 -3.17
CA VAL A 312 -17.36 -8.25 -3.04
C VAL A 312 -17.38 -7.34 -1.82
N TYR A 313 -16.46 -7.58 -0.91
CA TYR A 313 -16.28 -6.78 0.30
C TYR A 313 -14.97 -6.01 0.25
N LEU A 314 -14.96 -4.81 0.86
CA LEU A 314 -13.80 -3.94 0.97
C LEU A 314 -13.60 -3.50 2.43
N ILE A 315 -12.39 -3.64 2.94
CA ILE A 315 -11.97 -2.95 4.16
C ILE A 315 -10.74 -2.10 3.89
N MET A 316 -10.80 -0.81 4.26
CA MET A 316 -9.69 0.13 4.13
C MET A 316 -9.39 0.77 5.49
N GLY A 317 -8.25 0.41 6.07
CA GLY A 317 -7.76 0.97 7.32
C GLY A 317 -6.71 2.06 7.13
N PRO A 318 -6.26 2.73 8.20
CA PRO A 318 -5.22 3.76 8.12
C PRO A 318 -3.82 3.13 8.09
N TRP A 319 -3.66 1.97 7.46
CA TRP A 319 -2.49 1.13 7.56
C TRP A 319 -1.47 1.40 6.44
N ILE A 320 -0.22 1.09 6.74
CA ILE A 320 0.81 0.80 5.76
C ILE A 320 0.78 -0.69 5.40
N HIS A 321 1.59 -1.07 4.46
CA HIS A 321 1.65 -2.41 3.87
C HIS A 321 1.76 -3.55 4.90
N GLY A 322 0.76 -4.44 4.92
CA GLY A 322 0.73 -5.62 5.79
C GLY A 322 0.53 -5.34 7.28
N GLN A 323 0.20 -4.11 7.69
CA GLN A 323 0.18 -3.70 9.10
C GLN A 323 -1.24 -3.52 9.66
N GLN A 324 -2.16 -4.45 9.37
CA GLN A 324 -3.55 -4.37 9.81
C GLN A 324 -3.71 -4.42 11.34
N GLY A 325 -2.73 -4.93 12.06
CA GLY A 325 -2.68 -4.93 13.54
C GLY A 325 -2.07 -3.68 14.17
N ALA A 326 -1.65 -2.67 13.37
CA ALA A 326 -1.02 -1.47 13.88
C ALA A 326 -2.02 -0.31 14.06
N SER A 327 -1.85 0.46 15.13
CA SER A 327 -2.61 1.68 15.41
C SER A 327 -1.83 2.96 15.11
N SER A 328 -0.59 2.85 14.65
CA SER A 328 0.30 3.99 14.37
C SER A 328 1.38 3.58 13.37
N HIS A 329 1.85 4.52 12.57
CA HIS A 329 3.04 4.41 11.74
C HIS A 329 3.63 5.80 11.46
N GLY A 330 4.90 5.86 11.05
CA GLY A 330 5.59 7.12 10.85
C GLY A 330 5.63 7.93 12.15
N GLN A 331 5.14 9.15 12.09
CA GLN A 331 5.05 10.08 13.22
C GLN A 331 3.62 10.23 13.76
N VAL A 332 2.68 9.34 13.41
CA VAL A 332 1.24 9.53 13.62
C VAL A 332 0.59 8.33 14.29
N SER A 333 -0.32 8.60 15.20
CA SER A 333 -1.22 7.65 15.84
C SER A 333 -2.65 7.85 15.35
N PHE A 334 -3.31 6.76 14.99
CA PHE A 334 -4.72 6.72 14.53
C PHE A 334 -5.68 6.25 15.64
N GLY A 335 -5.14 5.97 16.82
CA GLY A 335 -5.93 5.44 17.94
C GLY A 335 -6.01 3.91 17.96
N SER A 336 -6.29 3.33 19.12
CA SER A 336 -6.30 1.87 19.31
C SER A 336 -7.34 1.14 18.43
N SER A 337 -8.46 1.79 18.12
CA SER A 337 -9.51 1.24 17.25
C SER A 337 -9.05 0.99 15.80
N ALA A 338 -7.96 1.61 15.37
CA ALA A 338 -7.38 1.42 14.03
C ALA A 338 -6.80 0.01 13.85
N ALA A 339 -6.33 -0.62 14.93
CA ALA A 339 -5.73 -1.95 14.88
C ALA A 339 -6.79 -3.05 14.89
N ILE A 340 -6.64 -4.03 13.98
CA ILE A 340 -7.37 -5.30 14.06
C ILE A 340 -6.62 -6.17 15.06
N ALA A 341 -7.27 -6.51 16.17
CA ALA A 341 -6.65 -7.25 17.28
C ALA A 341 -6.15 -8.64 16.87
N ASP A 342 -6.94 -9.36 16.07
CA ASP A 342 -6.56 -10.67 15.50
C ASP A 342 -6.96 -10.76 14.02
N PRO A 343 -6.03 -10.42 13.11
CA PRO A 343 -6.29 -10.52 11.66
C PRO A 343 -6.55 -11.95 11.16
N ARG A 344 -6.12 -12.99 11.88
CA ARG A 344 -6.40 -14.38 11.51
C ARG A 344 -7.81 -14.79 11.88
N ALA A 345 -8.29 -14.36 13.03
CA ALA A 345 -9.63 -14.72 13.51
C ALA A 345 -10.73 -14.21 12.58
N TRP A 346 -10.69 -12.93 12.18
CA TRP A 346 -11.72 -12.41 11.27
C TRP A 346 -11.61 -12.99 9.85
N ARG A 347 -10.38 -13.31 9.34
CA ARG A 347 -10.22 -14.03 8.07
C ARG A 347 -10.80 -15.45 8.18
N ARG A 348 -10.59 -16.14 9.30
CA ARG A 348 -11.19 -17.44 9.55
C ARG A 348 -12.72 -17.37 9.54
N GLU A 349 -13.33 -16.34 10.14
CA GLU A 349 -14.78 -16.15 10.12
C GLU A 349 -15.33 -16.05 8.69
N TRP A 350 -14.62 -15.38 7.78
CA TRP A 350 -14.92 -15.37 6.35
C TRP A 350 -14.87 -16.77 5.72
N TYR A 351 -13.80 -17.55 5.98
CA TYR A 351 -13.68 -18.90 5.45
C TYR A 351 -14.66 -19.88 6.08
N ASP A 352 -14.95 -19.78 7.37
CA ASP A 352 -15.97 -20.59 8.05
C ASP A 352 -17.34 -20.43 7.36
N HIS A 353 -17.67 -19.21 6.92
CA HIS A 353 -18.90 -18.95 6.16
C HIS A 353 -18.85 -19.56 4.74
N TRP A 354 -17.86 -19.18 3.95
CA TRP A 354 -17.85 -19.51 2.51
C TRP A 354 -17.35 -20.91 2.17
N LEU A 355 -16.47 -21.48 2.98
CA LEU A 355 -15.93 -22.82 2.74
C LEU A 355 -16.67 -23.91 3.52
N LYS A 356 -17.06 -23.64 4.77
CA LYS A 356 -17.74 -24.63 5.64
C LYS A 356 -19.26 -24.43 5.70
N GLY A 357 -19.80 -23.31 5.19
CA GLY A 357 -21.23 -23.01 5.25
C GLY A 357 -21.75 -22.67 6.66
N ILE A 358 -20.85 -22.20 7.56
CA ILE A 358 -21.22 -21.80 8.91
C ILE A 358 -21.93 -20.46 8.87
N ASP A 359 -23.13 -20.39 9.47
CA ASP A 359 -23.86 -19.15 9.64
C ASP A 359 -23.25 -18.33 10.80
N ASN A 360 -22.56 -17.22 10.45
CA ASN A 360 -21.79 -16.41 11.39
C ASN A 360 -22.00 -14.89 11.17
N ALA A 361 -20.97 -14.05 11.39
CA ALA A 361 -21.04 -12.60 11.26
C ALA A 361 -21.18 -12.08 9.82
N VAL A 362 -20.80 -12.86 8.81
CA VAL A 362 -20.77 -12.41 7.40
C VAL A 362 -22.18 -11.99 6.96
N GLY A 363 -22.29 -10.72 6.52
CA GLY A 363 -23.56 -10.10 6.16
C GLY A 363 -24.47 -9.69 7.34
N LYS A 364 -24.04 -9.84 8.59
CA LYS A 364 -24.87 -9.62 9.77
C LYS A 364 -24.31 -8.64 10.80
N ARG A 365 -23.02 -8.66 11.05
CA ARG A 365 -22.36 -7.80 12.04
C ARG A 365 -20.94 -7.44 11.62
N GLU A 366 -20.35 -6.48 12.29
CA GLU A 366 -18.97 -6.05 12.06
C GLU A 366 -17.96 -7.22 12.15
N PRO A 367 -16.92 -7.22 11.28
CA PRO A 367 -16.63 -6.19 10.26
C PRO A 367 -17.32 -6.44 8.91
N PHE A 368 -18.30 -7.33 8.83
CA PHE A 368 -18.98 -7.79 7.62
C PHE A 368 -20.45 -7.34 7.52
N ALA A 369 -20.87 -6.36 8.33
CA ALA A 369 -22.26 -5.87 8.33
C ALA A 369 -22.68 -5.27 6.98
N THR A 370 -21.74 -4.61 6.30
CA THR A 370 -21.92 -3.97 5.01
C THR A 370 -20.79 -4.37 4.06
N PRO A 371 -20.97 -4.22 2.75
CA PRO A 371 -19.92 -4.57 1.77
C PRO A 371 -18.68 -3.68 1.85
N VAL A 372 -18.76 -2.49 2.43
CA VAL A 372 -17.63 -1.57 2.54
C VAL A 372 -17.45 -1.10 3.97
N ARG A 373 -16.23 -1.22 4.48
CA ARG A 373 -15.84 -0.67 5.78
C ARG A 373 -14.58 0.15 5.64
N ILE A 374 -14.65 1.43 5.99
CA ILE A 374 -13.53 2.36 5.88
C ILE A 374 -13.18 2.98 7.22
N PHE A 375 -11.90 3.26 7.43
CA PHE A 375 -11.45 4.06 8.55
C PHE A 375 -11.34 5.53 8.12
N VAL A 376 -12.17 6.39 8.71
CA VAL A 376 -12.15 7.84 8.49
C VAL A 376 -11.14 8.43 9.46
N MET A 377 -10.00 8.90 8.93
CA MET A 377 -8.91 9.51 9.70
C MET A 377 -9.21 10.95 10.10
N GLY A 378 -8.46 11.53 11.05
CA GLY A 378 -8.48 12.96 11.31
C GLY A 378 -9.40 13.42 12.46
N SER A 379 -9.96 12.50 13.26
CA SER A 379 -10.83 12.88 14.40
C SER A 379 -10.07 13.16 15.70
N GLY A 380 -8.75 12.95 15.76
CA GLY A 380 -7.91 13.13 16.93
C GLY A 380 -7.79 14.59 17.38
N ASP A 381 -7.18 14.83 18.54
CA ASP A 381 -7.04 16.17 19.14
C ASP A 381 -5.78 16.92 18.67
N GLY A 382 -4.94 16.31 17.84
CA GLY A 382 -3.70 16.91 17.34
C GLY A 382 -2.58 17.05 18.37
N ARG A 383 -2.75 16.50 19.58
CA ARG A 383 -1.74 16.54 20.64
C ARG A 383 -0.71 15.41 20.47
N LYS A 384 0.39 15.52 21.17
CA LYS A 384 1.35 14.40 21.28
C LYS A 384 0.79 13.29 22.16
N THR A 385 0.85 12.08 21.67
CA THR A 385 0.63 10.88 22.48
C THR A 385 1.78 10.67 23.45
N ALA A 386 1.64 9.74 24.42
CA ALA A 386 2.73 9.33 25.31
C ALA A 386 3.98 8.83 24.58
N ARG A 387 3.83 8.38 23.32
CA ARG A 387 4.94 7.96 22.44
C ARG A 387 5.53 9.10 21.59
N GLY A 388 5.09 10.33 21.81
CA GLY A 388 5.54 11.50 21.05
C GLY A 388 4.95 11.65 19.65
N LEU A 389 3.98 10.81 19.26
CA LEU A 389 3.34 10.82 17.95
C LEU A 389 2.20 11.86 17.91
N LEU A 390 1.92 12.42 16.74
CA LEU A 390 0.72 13.21 16.51
C LEU A 390 -0.53 12.34 16.68
N ASN A 391 -1.45 12.71 17.57
CA ASN A 391 -2.76 12.08 17.67
C ASN A 391 -3.69 12.58 16.56
N HIS A 392 -3.61 11.94 15.41
CA HIS A 392 -4.48 12.21 14.26
C HIS A 392 -5.85 11.53 14.43
N GLY A 393 -5.88 10.37 15.08
CA GLY A 393 -7.12 9.64 15.39
C GLY A 393 -7.89 9.17 14.17
N GLY A 394 -9.11 8.74 14.40
CA GLY A 394 -10.03 8.27 13.38
C GLY A 394 -11.07 7.31 13.94
N SER A 395 -12.01 6.88 13.10
CA SER A 395 -13.04 5.90 13.46
C SER A 395 -13.47 5.08 12.25
N TRP A 396 -13.91 3.86 12.51
CA TRP A 396 -14.52 3.00 11.50
C TRP A 396 -15.91 3.50 11.12
N ARG A 397 -16.24 3.34 9.84
CA ARG A 397 -17.56 3.62 9.30
C ARG A 397 -17.92 2.57 8.25
N ASP A 398 -19.12 2.04 8.36
CA ASP A 398 -19.69 1.11 7.42
C ASP A 398 -20.40 1.86 6.29
N GLU A 399 -20.20 1.40 5.06
CA GLU A 399 -20.69 1.99 3.84
C GLU A 399 -21.28 0.90 2.92
N HIS A 400 -22.16 1.30 2.02
CA HIS A 400 -22.79 0.37 1.08
C HIS A 400 -22.12 0.34 -0.31
N GLU A 401 -21.24 1.30 -0.57
CA GLU A 401 -20.62 1.49 -1.88
C GLU A 401 -19.25 2.19 -1.79
N TRP A 402 -18.45 2.02 -2.80
CA TRP A 402 -17.25 2.80 -3.07
C TRP A 402 -17.10 3.00 -4.60
N PRO A 403 -16.83 4.23 -5.13
CA PRO A 403 -16.80 5.50 -4.38
C PRO A 403 -18.15 5.88 -3.78
N LEU A 404 -18.14 6.75 -2.76
CA LEU A 404 -19.36 7.18 -2.08
C LEU A 404 -20.20 8.11 -2.98
N ALA A 405 -21.42 7.74 -3.34
CA ALA A 405 -22.29 8.56 -4.20
C ALA A 405 -22.63 9.93 -3.59
N ARG A 406 -22.63 10.05 -2.24
CA ARG A 406 -22.87 11.31 -1.55
C ARG A 406 -21.68 12.26 -1.53
N ALA A 407 -20.47 11.78 -1.85
CA ALA A 407 -19.30 12.66 -1.95
C ALA A 407 -19.44 13.61 -3.13
N ARG A 408 -19.20 14.90 -2.90
CA ARG A 408 -19.33 15.94 -3.91
C ARG A 408 -17.96 16.32 -4.45
N ALA A 409 -17.76 16.17 -5.74
CA ALA A 409 -16.56 16.61 -6.44
C ALA A 409 -16.43 18.15 -6.32
N THR A 410 -15.58 18.63 -5.43
CA THR A 410 -15.46 20.06 -5.09
C THR A 410 -14.11 20.58 -5.57
N PRO A 411 -14.06 21.50 -6.55
CA PRO A 411 -12.83 22.08 -7.04
C PRO A 411 -12.29 23.14 -6.07
N PHE A 412 -10.97 23.10 -5.85
CA PHE A 412 -10.19 24.14 -5.18
C PHE A 412 -9.15 24.66 -6.18
N TYR A 413 -9.28 25.91 -6.59
CA TYR A 413 -8.46 26.54 -7.62
C TYR A 413 -7.16 27.10 -7.05
N LEU A 414 -6.11 27.01 -7.84
CA LEU A 414 -4.81 27.61 -7.56
C LEU A 414 -4.83 29.11 -7.90
N HIS A 415 -4.27 29.95 -7.05
CA HIS A 415 -4.16 31.39 -7.23
C HIS A 415 -2.70 31.85 -7.18
N ARG A 416 -2.41 32.99 -7.84
CA ARG A 416 -1.03 33.53 -7.98
C ARG A 416 -0.31 33.75 -6.66
N ASP A 417 -1.04 34.13 -5.62
CA ASP A 417 -0.52 34.43 -4.28
C ASP A 417 -0.27 33.17 -3.42
N GLY A 418 -0.31 31.97 -4.02
CA GLY A 418 -0.21 30.71 -3.30
C GLY A 418 -1.49 30.31 -2.55
N LYS A 419 -2.60 30.99 -2.82
CA LYS A 419 -3.89 30.67 -2.22
C LYS A 419 -4.55 29.50 -2.95
N LEU A 420 -5.24 28.65 -2.18
CA LEU A 420 -6.09 27.58 -2.65
C LEU A 420 -7.55 27.90 -2.24
N ALA A 421 -8.47 28.06 -3.18
CA ALA A 421 -9.84 28.48 -2.90
C ALA A 421 -10.87 27.88 -3.86
N GLN A 422 -12.13 27.80 -3.44
CA GLN A 422 -13.22 27.31 -4.30
C GLN A 422 -13.62 28.34 -5.36
N THR A 423 -13.27 29.60 -5.22
CA THR A 423 -13.50 30.64 -6.23
C THR A 423 -12.51 30.48 -7.37
N LYS A 424 -12.98 30.65 -8.63
CA LYS A 424 -12.10 30.65 -9.79
C LYS A 424 -11.18 31.88 -9.82
N PRO A 425 -9.98 31.78 -10.38
CA PRO A 425 -9.13 32.94 -10.66
C PRO A 425 -9.86 33.94 -11.56
N ALA A 426 -9.65 35.23 -11.28
CA ALA A 426 -10.35 36.32 -12.01
C ALA A 426 -9.42 37.12 -12.92
N ALA A 427 -8.10 37.07 -12.72
CA ALA A 427 -7.14 37.82 -13.53
C ALA A 427 -6.48 36.94 -14.60
N ASP A 428 -6.33 37.48 -15.80
CA ASP A 428 -5.78 36.79 -16.95
C ASP A 428 -4.23 36.69 -16.90
N GLY A 429 -3.71 35.71 -17.65
CA GLY A 429 -2.26 35.55 -17.92
C GLY A 429 -1.43 35.18 -16.71
N LEU A 430 -2.03 34.59 -15.68
CA LEU A 430 -1.32 34.24 -14.45
C LEU A 430 -0.74 32.84 -14.53
N SER A 431 0.55 32.72 -14.24
CA SER A 431 1.26 31.46 -14.12
C SER A 431 2.38 31.58 -13.09
N THR A 432 2.83 30.44 -12.57
CA THR A 432 4.00 30.36 -11.70
C THR A 432 4.96 29.31 -12.25
N SER A 433 6.23 29.68 -12.39
CA SER A 433 7.29 28.81 -12.92
C SER A 433 8.29 28.44 -11.85
N PHE A 434 8.87 27.25 -12.00
CA PHE A 434 9.99 26.78 -11.18
C PHE A 434 11.01 26.03 -12.04
N GLN A 435 12.23 25.93 -11.54
CA GLN A 435 13.28 25.15 -12.20
C GLN A 435 13.36 23.76 -11.57
N PHE A 436 13.25 22.73 -12.40
CA PHE A 436 13.51 21.36 -12.02
C PHE A 436 14.89 20.92 -12.49
N ASN A 437 15.77 20.63 -11.53
CA ASN A 437 17.09 20.05 -11.78
C ASN A 437 17.06 18.55 -11.40
N PRO A 438 17.15 17.62 -12.37
CA PRO A 438 17.13 16.18 -12.09
C PRO A 438 18.26 15.69 -11.18
N ALA A 439 19.38 16.42 -11.11
CA ALA A 439 20.48 16.10 -10.20
C ALA A 439 20.21 16.47 -8.73
N ARG A 440 19.13 17.21 -8.46
CA ARG A 440 18.74 17.64 -7.10
C ARG A 440 17.23 17.43 -6.88
N PRO A 441 16.74 16.20 -7.01
CA PRO A 441 15.31 15.93 -6.95
C PRO A 441 14.72 16.26 -5.57
N VAL A 442 13.41 16.53 -5.55
CA VAL A 442 12.64 16.69 -4.31
C VAL A 442 12.63 15.36 -3.55
N PRO A 443 13.01 15.36 -2.26
CA PRO A 443 13.04 14.12 -1.47
C PRO A 443 11.65 13.59 -1.15
N THR A 444 11.51 12.25 -1.09
CA THR A 444 10.32 11.59 -0.58
C THR A 444 10.34 11.57 0.94
N ILE A 445 9.26 12.04 1.57
CA ILE A 445 9.04 11.94 3.02
C ILE A 445 7.70 11.23 3.26
N GLY A 446 7.77 9.94 3.59
CA GLY A 446 6.56 9.13 3.82
C GLY A 446 5.69 8.93 2.58
N GLY A 447 4.48 8.51 2.80
CA GLY A 447 3.46 8.28 1.75
C GLY A 447 3.08 6.82 1.58
N ASN A 448 2.37 6.54 0.49
CA ASN A 448 1.86 5.23 0.11
C ASN A 448 3.00 4.35 -0.43
N ILE A 449 3.74 3.73 0.47
CA ILE A 449 4.99 3.03 0.15
C ILE A 449 5.00 1.64 0.79
N SER A 450 5.43 0.64 0.05
CA SER A 450 5.82 -0.68 0.54
C SER A 450 7.24 -1.00 0.08
N SER A 451 7.88 -2.01 0.68
CA SER A 451 9.22 -2.47 0.27
C SER A 451 10.30 -1.35 0.23
N GLY A 452 10.14 -0.34 1.10
CA GLY A 452 11.00 0.83 1.16
C GLY A 452 12.20 0.67 2.11
N ASP A 453 12.39 -0.48 2.73
CA ASP A 453 13.36 -0.68 3.81
C ASP A 453 14.76 -0.18 3.47
N GLY A 454 15.25 0.73 4.31
CA GLY A 454 16.56 1.35 4.18
C GLY A 454 16.69 2.49 3.17
N ILE A 455 15.67 2.73 2.33
CA ILE A 455 15.68 3.83 1.34
C ILE A 455 14.49 4.78 1.45
N LEU A 456 13.33 4.30 1.89
CA LEU A 456 12.07 5.05 1.95
C LEU A 456 11.42 4.93 3.32
N LEU A 457 10.83 6.02 3.78
CA LEU A 457 9.93 6.04 4.92
C LEU A 457 8.52 5.69 4.44
N GLN A 458 7.81 4.85 5.19
CA GLN A 458 6.45 4.46 4.87
C GLN A 458 5.46 5.24 5.73
N GLY A 459 4.31 5.61 5.17
CA GLY A 459 3.16 6.11 5.91
C GLY A 459 3.16 7.60 6.21
N ALA A 460 2.61 7.96 7.36
CA ALA A 460 2.27 9.33 7.75
C ALA A 460 3.44 10.06 8.42
N TRP A 461 3.90 11.14 7.80
CA TRP A 461 5.06 11.92 8.22
C TRP A 461 4.85 13.41 8.04
N ASP A 462 5.49 14.19 8.93
CA ASP A 462 5.65 15.64 8.74
C ASP A 462 6.51 15.93 7.50
N GLN A 463 6.03 16.78 6.60
CA GLN A 463 6.71 17.12 5.35
C GLN A 463 7.87 18.12 5.54
N ARG A 464 8.39 18.22 6.76
CA ARG A 464 9.65 18.87 7.07
C ARG A 464 10.76 17.81 7.07
N GLY A 465 11.90 18.12 6.52
CA GLY A 465 13.08 17.25 6.52
C GLY A 465 13.51 16.87 7.94
N GLY A 466 14.59 16.15 8.04
CA GLY A 466 15.15 15.73 9.34
C GLY A 466 16.13 14.58 9.17
N THR A 467 16.89 14.28 10.21
CA THR A 467 17.95 13.24 10.19
C THR A 467 17.44 11.84 9.85
N HIS A 468 16.13 11.60 9.96
CA HIS A 468 15.48 10.35 9.56
C HIS A 468 15.27 10.22 8.03
N VAL A 469 15.45 11.33 7.28
CA VAL A 469 15.32 11.33 5.82
C VAL A 469 16.72 11.39 5.20
N TRP A 470 17.22 10.27 4.71
CA TRP A 470 18.62 10.13 4.28
C TRP A 470 19.04 11.06 3.14
N ASN A 471 18.12 11.46 2.27
CA ASN A 471 18.37 12.41 1.16
C ASN A 471 17.85 13.82 1.45
N ALA A 472 17.38 14.09 2.67
CA ALA A 472 17.00 15.41 3.15
C ALA A 472 17.22 15.49 4.68
N PRO A 473 18.49 15.41 5.15
CA PRO A 473 18.79 15.32 6.58
C PRO A 473 18.53 16.62 7.35
N GLU A 474 18.46 17.75 6.64
CA GLU A 474 18.18 19.05 7.24
C GLU A 474 16.69 19.20 7.58
N PRO A 475 16.32 19.76 8.74
CA PRO A 475 14.95 19.96 9.14
C PRO A 475 14.29 21.16 8.44
N ILE A 476 14.36 21.18 7.10
CA ILE A 476 13.80 22.24 6.27
C ILE A 476 12.48 21.74 5.70
N PRO A 477 11.36 22.48 5.89
CA PRO A 477 10.09 22.13 5.26
C PRO A 477 10.22 21.99 3.74
N LEU A 478 9.63 20.98 3.14
CA LEU A 478 9.60 20.84 1.69
C LEU A 478 9.03 22.08 1.03
N SER A 479 8.04 22.72 1.64
CA SER A 479 7.45 23.98 1.20
C SER A 479 8.41 25.17 1.13
N ALA A 480 9.60 25.08 1.72
CA ALA A 480 10.63 26.13 1.64
C ALA A 480 11.56 25.96 0.43
N ARG A 481 11.42 24.87 -0.35
CA ARG A 481 12.22 24.66 -1.55
C ARG A 481 11.70 25.54 -2.70
N ASN A 482 12.60 26.07 -3.51
CA ASN A 482 12.27 26.92 -4.67
C ASN A 482 11.80 26.11 -5.91
N ASP A 483 11.90 24.78 -5.85
CA ASP A 483 11.41 23.86 -6.88
C ASP A 483 10.10 23.18 -6.49
N ILE A 484 9.39 23.72 -5.49
CA ILE A 484 8.05 23.32 -5.06
C ILE A 484 7.14 24.55 -5.08
N LEU A 485 6.03 24.46 -5.82
CA LEU A 485 4.95 25.43 -5.75
C LEU A 485 3.98 25.03 -4.65
N VAL A 486 3.67 25.95 -3.76
CA VAL A 486 2.80 25.74 -2.58
C VAL A 486 1.52 26.53 -2.72
N PHE A 487 0.38 25.84 -2.66
CA PHE A 487 -0.95 26.44 -2.64
C PHE A 487 -1.72 25.97 -1.40
N GLN A 488 -2.22 26.94 -0.62
CA GLN A 488 -2.81 26.64 0.68
C GLN A 488 -4.12 27.38 0.89
N SER A 489 -5.12 26.72 1.48
CA SER A 489 -6.38 27.35 1.85
C SER A 489 -6.22 28.31 3.02
N GLU A 490 -7.19 29.19 3.23
CA GLU A 490 -7.39 29.82 4.55
C GLU A 490 -7.66 28.71 5.60
N PRO A 491 -7.50 29.01 6.91
CA PRO A 491 -7.93 28.09 7.95
C PRO A 491 -9.39 27.69 7.72
N LEU A 492 -9.67 26.40 7.77
CA LEU A 492 -11.02 25.89 7.57
C LEU A 492 -11.94 26.38 8.68
N ALA A 493 -13.12 26.89 8.35
CA ALA A 493 -14.11 27.32 9.32
C ALA A 493 -14.77 26.14 10.04
N GLU A 494 -14.87 24.99 9.35
CA GLU A 494 -15.49 23.76 9.85
C GLU A 494 -14.70 22.52 9.44
N ASN A 495 -15.00 21.40 10.08
CA ASN A 495 -14.41 20.12 9.70
C ASN A 495 -14.84 19.75 8.28
N THR A 496 -13.86 19.41 7.44
CA THR A 496 -14.08 19.05 6.04
C THR A 496 -13.62 17.61 5.81
N GLU A 497 -14.56 16.72 5.57
CA GLU A 497 -14.25 15.33 5.25
C GLU A 497 -14.00 15.17 3.75
N VAL A 498 -12.82 14.63 3.41
CA VAL A 498 -12.43 14.22 2.05
C VAL A 498 -12.35 12.71 2.02
N THR A 499 -13.29 12.05 1.33
CA THR A 499 -13.36 10.59 1.23
C THR A 499 -13.63 10.17 -0.21
N GLY A 500 -12.64 9.57 -0.85
CA GLY A 500 -12.73 9.11 -2.24
C GLY A 500 -11.45 9.28 -3.04
N GLU A 501 -11.59 9.19 -4.36
CA GLU A 501 -10.51 9.43 -5.32
C GLU A 501 -10.27 10.93 -5.50
N ILE A 502 -9.02 11.32 -5.62
CA ILE A 502 -8.58 12.72 -5.72
C ILE A 502 -7.94 12.95 -7.09
N GLU A 503 -8.37 13.99 -7.78
CA GLU A 503 -7.80 14.41 -9.06
C GLU A 503 -7.24 15.84 -8.98
N VAL A 504 -6.07 16.05 -9.59
CA VAL A 504 -5.52 17.39 -9.79
C VAL A 504 -5.45 17.67 -11.28
N ARG A 505 -6.16 18.69 -11.70
CA ARG A 505 -6.25 19.13 -13.09
C ARG A 505 -5.43 20.39 -13.27
N LEU A 506 -4.32 20.25 -13.97
CA LEU A 506 -3.38 21.33 -14.18
C LEU A 506 -3.31 21.73 -15.66
N TRP A 507 -3.04 22.99 -15.90
CA TRP A 507 -2.55 23.52 -17.15
C TRP A 507 -1.08 23.80 -16.99
N VAL A 508 -0.23 23.13 -17.79
CA VAL A 508 1.21 23.18 -17.61
C VAL A 508 1.97 23.35 -18.92
N SER A 509 3.16 23.92 -18.83
CA SER A 509 4.14 23.90 -19.92
C SER A 509 5.54 23.61 -19.38
N SER A 510 6.46 23.24 -20.25
CA SER A 510 7.87 23.01 -19.92
C SER A 510 8.77 23.54 -21.02
N SER A 511 9.99 23.93 -20.66
CA SER A 511 11.05 24.19 -21.61
C SER A 511 11.70 22.91 -22.19
N ALA A 512 11.32 21.75 -21.67
CA ALA A 512 11.83 20.43 -22.05
C ALA A 512 10.82 19.65 -22.91
N THR A 513 11.32 18.60 -23.60
CA THR A 513 10.50 17.70 -24.41
C THR A 513 9.81 16.62 -23.58
N ASP A 514 10.25 16.40 -22.35
CA ASP A 514 9.61 15.53 -21.36
C ASP A 514 9.96 16.03 -19.96
N THR A 515 9.08 15.84 -19.01
CA THR A 515 9.28 16.15 -17.59
C THR A 515 8.23 15.41 -16.76
N ASP A 516 8.29 15.49 -15.44
CA ASP A 516 7.23 14.98 -14.58
C ASP A 516 6.55 16.14 -13.84
N PHE A 517 5.27 15.95 -13.49
CA PHE A 517 4.60 16.77 -12.49
C PHE A 517 4.13 15.87 -11.35
N THR A 518 4.48 16.27 -10.12
CA THR A 518 4.07 15.59 -8.89
C THR A 518 3.19 16.50 -8.06
N VAL A 519 2.25 15.89 -7.35
CA VAL A 519 1.38 16.63 -6.43
C VAL A 519 1.32 15.90 -5.10
N LYS A 520 1.36 16.66 -3.99
CA LYS A 520 1.07 16.18 -2.64
C LYS A 520 -0.12 16.93 -2.06
N LEU A 521 -1.03 16.19 -1.42
CA LEU A 521 -2.10 16.74 -0.59
C LEU A 521 -1.66 16.64 0.87
N ILE A 522 -1.75 17.74 1.59
CA ILE A 522 -1.21 17.90 2.95
C ILE A 522 -2.29 18.48 3.86
N ASP A 523 -2.46 17.91 5.05
CA ASP A 523 -3.24 18.46 6.14
C ASP A 523 -2.30 19.29 7.04
N VAL A 524 -2.45 20.60 6.99
CA VAL A 524 -1.60 21.54 7.73
C VAL A 524 -2.24 21.83 9.08
N TYR A 525 -1.66 21.27 10.12
CA TYR A 525 -2.02 21.52 11.50
C TYR A 525 -1.49 22.89 11.97
N PRO A 526 -2.29 23.67 12.69
CA PRO A 526 -1.82 24.92 13.27
C PRO A 526 -0.73 24.68 14.32
N ALA A 527 0.08 25.72 14.57
CA ALA A 527 1.04 25.70 15.67
C ALA A 527 0.33 25.45 17.01
N SER A 528 0.93 24.61 17.84
CA SER A 528 0.43 24.24 19.16
C SER A 528 1.56 24.14 20.17
N GLN A 529 1.25 23.95 21.46
CA GLN A 529 2.26 23.74 22.49
C GLN A 529 3.10 22.48 22.21
N ASP A 530 2.48 21.42 21.70
CA ASP A 530 3.13 20.15 21.39
C ASP A 530 3.91 20.20 20.06
N PHE A 531 3.45 21.02 19.12
CA PHE A 531 4.04 21.22 17.81
C PHE A 531 4.18 22.72 17.52
N PRO A 532 5.21 23.42 18.08
CA PRO A 532 5.32 24.88 17.97
C PRO A 532 5.42 25.40 16.53
N GLY A 533 5.92 24.60 15.61
CA GLY A 533 5.95 24.92 14.18
C GLY A 533 4.74 24.43 13.38
N GLY A 534 3.73 23.88 14.02
CA GLY A 534 2.67 23.14 13.37
C GLY A 534 3.13 21.73 12.96
N PHE A 535 2.32 21.04 12.13
CA PHE A 535 2.62 19.73 11.56
C PHE A 535 2.04 19.63 10.16
N ASP A 536 2.86 19.32 9.17
CA ASP A 536 2.47 19.23 7.76
C ASP A 536 2.27 17.75 7.39
N LEU A 537 1.08 17.21 7.66
CA LEU A 537 0.81 15.79 7.48
C LEU A 537 0.54 15.45 6.01
N ASN A 538 1.35 14.54 5.42
CA ASN A 538 1.06 13.98 4.11
C ASN A 538 -0.21 13.11 4.14
N ILE A 539 -1.16 13.40 3.25
CA ILE A 539 -2.41 12.62 3.11
C ILE A 539 -2.34 11.70 1.88
N GLY A 540 -1.84 12.21 0.78
CA GLY A 540 -1.66 11.44 -0.45
C GLY A 540 -0.82 12.18 -1.45
N ASP A 541 -0.31 11.46 -2.44
CA ASP A 541 0.47 12.04 -3.53
C ASP A 541 0.18 11.36 -4.87
N GLY A 542 0.66 11.94 -5.96
CA GLY A 542 0.57 11.42 -7.30
C GLY A 542 1.61 12.03 -8.22
N ILE A 543 1.79 11.41 -9.38
CA ILE A 543 2.75 11.82 -10.41
C ILE A 543 2.16 11.56 -11.79
N LEU A 544 2.59 12.38 -12.76
CA LEU A 544 2.38 12.13 -14.19
C LEU A 544 3.64 12.46 -14.94
N ARG A 545 4.17 11.50 -15.72
CA ARG A 545 5.25 11.71 -16.69
C ARG A 545 4.64 12.20 -17.99
N MET A 546 5.08 13.36 -18.47
CA MET A 546 4.41 14.11 -19.52
C MET A 546 4.32 13.40 -20.86
N ARG A 547 5.24 12.48 -21.18
CA ARG A 547 5.12 11.65 -22.40
C ARG A 547 3.89 10.74 -22.39
N PHE A 548 3.32 10.47 -21.20
CA PHE A 548 2.09 9.67 -21.01
C PHE A 548 0.84 10.49 -20.69
N ARG A 549 0.90 11.83 -20.86
CA ARG A 549 -0.22 12.73 -20.54
C ARG A 549 -1.52 12.42 -21.30
N GLU A 550 -1.42 11.88 -22.50
CA GLU A 550 -2.56 11.56 -23.35
C GLU A 550 -3.06 10.13 -23.11
N SER A 551 -2.15 9.18 -22.89
CA SER A 551 -2.46 7.79 -22.66
C SER A 551 -1.28 7.04 -22.07
N LEU A 552 -1.54 6.08 -21.20
CA LEU A 552 -0.51 5.13 -20.75
C LEU A 552 -0.18 4.05 -21.80
N LYS A 553 -0.90 4.03 -22.95
CA LYS A 553 -0.73 3.04 -24.02
C LYS A 553 0.17 3.52 -25.17
N HIS A 554 0.58 4.78 -25.17
CA HIS A 554 1.55 5.33 -26.14
C HIS A 554 2.24 6.57 -25.60
N GLU A 555 3.44 6.81 -26.05
CA GLU A 555 4.26 7.96 -25.70
C GLU A 555 4.07 9.10 -26.69
N VAL A 556 3.89 10.33 -26.17
CA VAL A 556 3.85 11.57 -26.96
C VAL A 556 4.70 12.63 -26.26
N LEU A 557 5.86 12.97 -26.81
CA LEU A 557 6.73 13.99 -26.25
C LEU A 557 6.08 15.38 -26.30
N MET A 558 6.47 16.25 -25.38
CA MET A 558 6.02 17.65 -25.35
C MET A 558 6.72 18.46 -26.45
N GLN A 559 6.05 19.50 -26.89
CA GLN A 559 6.67 20.63 -27.60
C GLN A 559 7.00 21.70 -26.54
N PRO A 560 8.28 22.10 -26.40
CA PRO A 560 8.68 23.13 -25.46
C PRO A 560 7.84 24.40 -25.56
N GLY A 561 7.40 24.94 -24.43
CA GLY A 561 6.58 26.15 -24.34
C GLY A 561 5.08 25.97 -24.62
N THR A 562 4.66 24.84 -25.16
CA THR A 562 3.23 24.57 -25.41
C THR A 562 2.52 24.26 -24.09
N VAL A 563 1.32 24.83 -23.92
CA VAL A 563 0.47 24.61 -22.73
C VAL A 563 -0.41 23.37 -22.94
N TYR A 564 -0.38 22.48 -21.97
CA TYR A 564 -1.14 21.22 -21.97
C TYR A 564 -2.05 21.13 -20.76
N PRO A 565 -3.31 20.71 -20.93
CA PRO A 565 -4.12 20.23 -19.81
C PRO A 565 -3.66 18.82 -19.40
N ILE A 566 -3.53 18.59 -18.10
CA ILE A 566 -3.18 17.28 -17.54
C ILE A 566 -4.05 16.95 -16.35
N THR A 567 -4.20 15.66 -16.08
CA THR A 567 -4.85 15.16 -14.86
C THR A 567 -3.91 14.22 -14.13
N ILE A 568 -3.61 14.53 -12.88
CA ILE A 568 -2.82 13.70 -11.98
C ILE A 568 -3.79 13.07 -10.97
N LYS A 569 -3.81 11.75 -10.89
CA LYS A 569 -4.57 11.01 -9.88
C LYS A 569 -3.69 10.83 -8.65
N LEU A 570 -4.21 11.22 -7.49
CA LEU A 570 -3.58 10.93 -6.21
C LEU A 570 -4.14 9.61 -5.66
N TYR A 571 -3.46 9.06 -4.66
CA TYR A 571 -4.01 7.94 -3.91
C TYR A 571 -5.35 8.32 -3.25
N PRO A 572 -6.33 7.40 -3.20
CA PRO A 572 -7.59 7.62 -2.50
C PRO A 572 -7.34 7.73 -0.99
N THR A 573 -8.22 8.45 -0.32
CA THR A 573 -8.14 8.61 1.13
C THR A 573 -9.53 8.72 1.76
N SER A 574 -9.57 8.64 3.09
CA SER A 574 -10.69 9.05 3.92
C SER A 574 -10.15 9.83 5.11
N ASN A 575 -10.24 11.16 5.07
CA ASN A 575 -9.63 12.06 6.03
C ASN A 575 -10.52 13.25 6.35
N ILE A 576 -10.57 13.63 7.62
CA ILE A 576 -11.19 14.87 8.09
C ILE A 576 -10.09 15.91 8.28
N PHE A 577 -10.11 16.98 7.49
CA PHE A 577 -9.37 18.21 7.75
C PHE A 577 -10.15 19.01 8.79
N LYS A 578 -9.60 19.23 9.95
CA LYS A 578 -10.33 19.86 11.06
C LYS A 578 -10.46 21.38 10.88
N SER A 579 -11.46 21.96 11.54
CA SER A 579 -11.56 23.42 11.70
C SER A 579 -10.24 23.98 12.26
N GLY A 580 -9.77 25.09 11.69
CA GLY A 580 -8.48 25.70 11.98
C GLY A 580 -7.28 25.10 11.22
N HIS A 581 -7.40 23.90 10.64
CA HIS A 581 -6.39 23.35 9.72
C HIS A 581 -6.47 24.02 8.35
N ARG A 582 -5.48 23.77 7.51
CA ARG A 582 -5.48 24.21 6.11
C ARG A 582 -5.28 23.02 5.17
N ILE A 583 -5.93 23.06 4.04
CA ILE A 583 -5.67 22.16 2.92
C ILE A 583 -4.52 22.75 2.13
N ARG A 584 -3.43 21.99 1.91
CA ARG A 584 -2.28 22.43 1.12
C ARG A 584 -2.01 21.45 -0.03
N VAL A 585 -1.65 22.02 -1.17
CA VAL A 585 -1.23 21.31 -2.37
C VAL A 585 0.19 21.76 -2.71
N ASP A 586 1.14 20.83 -2.72
CA ASP A 586 2.50 21.04 -3.15
C ASP A 586 2.72 20.44 -4.53
N ILE A 587 3.17 21.24 -5.50
CA ILE A 587 3.44 20.81 -6.88
C ILE A 587 4.94 20.90 -7.17
N SER A 588 5.50 19.83 -7.72
CA SER A 588 6.91 19.78 -8.12
C SER A 588 7.09 18.86 -9.34
N SER A 589 8.35 18.51 -9.68
CA SER A 589 8.64 17.63 -10.82
C SER A 589 9.43 16.38 -10.44
N SER A 590 9.48 16.04 -9.16
CA SER A 590 10.12 14.82 -8.67
C SER A 590 9.66 14.46 -7.28
N ASN A 591 9.81 13.18 -6.91
CA ASN A 591 9.55 12.64 -5.57
C ASN A 591 10.48 11.42 -5.40
N PHE A 592 11.77 11.71 -5.13
CA PHE A 592 12.84 10.70 -5.13
C PHE A 592 13.24 10.30 -3.69
N PRO A 593 13.46 9.04 -3.41
CA PRO A 593 13.60 7.90 -4.33
C PRO A 593 12.32 7.06 -4.52
N ARG A 594 11.13 7.63 -4.31
CA ARG A 594 9.91 6.87 -4.62
C ARG A 594 9.83 6.56 -6.10
N PHE A 595 9.97 7.58 -6.94
CA PHE A 595 9.94 7.47 -8.41
C PHE A 595 11.30 7.68 -9.03
N ASP A 596 11.52 7.05 -10.17
CA ASP A 596 12.66 7.33 -11.04
C ASP A 596 12.63 8.78 -11.52
N VAL A 597 13.79 9.42 -11.55
CA VAL A 597 13.91 10.83 -11.91
C VAL A 597 13.85 11.01 -13.42
N ASN A 598 12.92 11.84 -13.90
CA ASN A 598 12.88 12.20 -15.32
C ASN A 598 14.10 13.07 -15.69
N PRO A 599 14.93 12.66 -16.68
CA PRO A 599 16.08 13.43 -17.11
C PRO A 599 15.72 14.70 -17.94
N ASN A 600 14.45 14.95 -18.24
CA ASN A 600 13.89 16.03 -19.07
C ASN A 600 14.28 15.99 -20.56
N THR A 601 14.98 14.94 -21.02
CA THR A 601 15.60 14.91 -22.36
C THR A 601 14.70 14.30 -23.44
N GLY A 602 13.62 13.59 -23.04
CA GLY A 602 12.80 12.83 -23.98
C GLY A 602 13.48 11.56 -24.55
N GLU A 603 14.70 11.23 -24.11
CA GLU A 603 15.36 9.97 -24.46
C GLU A 603 14.52 8.77 -23.99
N PRO A 604 14.72 7.56 -24.57
CA PRO A 604 14.02 6.36 -24.11
C PRO A 604 14.20 6.13 -22.60
N LEU A 605 13.18 5.60 -21.95
CA LEU A 605 13.18 5.36 -20.51
C LEU A 605 14.35 4.44 -20.11
N ASN A 606 14.99 4.77 -18.99
CA ASN A 606 16.18 4.09 -18.47
C ASN A 606 17.38 3.99 -19.44
N GLN A 607 17.41 4.83 -20.51
CA GLN A 607 18.48 4.85 -21.50
C GLN A 607 19.12 6.23 -21.67
N ASN A 608 18.74 7.20 -20.86
CA ASN A 608 19.25 8.55 -20.92
C ASN A 608 20.78 8.60 -20.74
N ARG A 609 21.41 9.50 -21.48
CA ARG A 609 22.87 9.78 -21.45
C ARG A 609 23.22 11.10 -20.78
N ARG A 610 22.20 11.92 -20.56
CA ARG A 610 22.33 13.25 -19.96
C ARG A 610 21.10 13.61 -19.16
N MET A 611 21.19 14.66 -18.39
CA MET A 611 20.10 15.31 -17.68
C MET A 611 20.14 16.80 -18.02
N ILE A 612 19.00 17.44 -18.18
CA ILE A 612 18.87 18.87 -18.42
C ILE A 612 17.94 19.50 -17.38
N VAL A 613 18.25 20.75 -17.01
CA VAL A 613 17.36 21.55 -16.17
C VAL A 613 16.18 22.01 -17.02
N ALA A 614 14.96 21.84 -16.52
CA ALA A 614 13.74 22.30 -17.16
C ALA A 614 13.10 23.45 -16.36
N THR A 615 12.57 24.43 -17.05
CA THR A 615 11.66 25.42 -16.48
C THR A 615 10.25 24.92 -16.69
N ASN A 616 9.57 24.55 -15.61
CA ASN A 616 8.20 24.07 -15.62
C ASN A 616 7.24 25.15 -15.11
N THR A 617 6.11 25.29 -15.76
CA THR A 617 5.13 26.34 -15.47
C THR A 617 3.76 25.76 -15.22
N VAL A 618 3.08 26.25 -14.17
CA VAL A 618 1.68 25.96 -13.86
C VAL A 618 0.86 27.23 -14.06
N TYR A 619 -0.19 27.14 -14.87
CA TYR A 619 -1.09 28.24 -15.18
C TYR A 619 -2.29 28.24 -14.21
N HIS A 620 -2.73 29.43 -13.81
CA HIS A 620 -3.84 29.62 -12.87
C HIS A 620 -4.60 30.90 -13.17
N ASP A 621 -5.01 31.07 -14.43
CA ASP A 621 -5.87 32.14 -14.93
C ASP A 621 -7.25 31.60 -15.33
N PRO A 622 -8.23 32.46 -15.68
CA PRO A 622 -9.56 32.02 -16.08
C PRO A 622 -9.61 31.08 -17.28
N ALA A 623 -8.67 31.20 -18.24
CA ALA A 623 -8.57 30.33 -19.41
C ALA A 623 -7.91 28.99 -19.07
N HIS A 624 -7.03 28.98 -18.05
CA HIS A 624 -6.27 27.81 -17.61
C HIS A 624 -6.42 27.60 -16.09
N PRO A 625 -7.63 27.29 -15.61
CA PRO A 625 -7.96 27.26 -14.17
C PRO A 625 -7.48 25.96 -13.51
N SER A 626 -6.20 25.86 -13.23
CA SER A 626 -5.62 24.72 -12.50
C SER A 626 -6.27 24.58 -11.12
N HIS A 627 -6.62 23.34 -10.74
CA HIS A 627 -7.32 23.05 -9.50
C HIS A 627 -7.16 21.60 -9.05
N ILE A 628 -7.36 21.37 -7.76
CA ILE A 628 -7.57 20.03 -7.19
C ILE A 628 -9.07 19.80 -7.01
N VAL A 629 -9.54 18.60 -7.31
CA VAL A 629 -10.93 18.16 -7.08
C VAL A 629 -10.93 17.23 -5.87
N LEU A 630 -11.55 17.67 -4.79
CA LEU A 630 -11.68 16.91 -3.55
C LEU A 630 -13.09 16.31 -3.43
N PRO A 631 -13.21 14.99 -3.16
CA PRO A 631 -14.50 14.34 -2.91
C PRO A 631 -14.96 14.66 -1.48
N ILE A 632 -15.65 15.79 -1.30
CA ILE A 632 -16.14 16.26 -0.01
C ILE A 632 -17.42 15.54 0.36
N VAL A 633 -17.42 14.88 1.51
CA VAL A 633 -18.60 14.26 2.11
C VAL A 633 -19.33 15.32 2.94
N PRO A 634 -20.59 15.65 2.62
CA PRO A 634 -21.37 16.61 3.40
C PRO A 634 -21.52 16.11 4.85
N ALA A 635 -21.40 17.04 5.81
CA ALA A 635 -21.75 16.72 7.20
C ALA A 635 -23.20 16.18 7.23
N GLY A 636 -23.40 15.02 7.86
CA GLY A 636 -24.74 14.45 8.02
C GLY A 636 -25.65 15.46 8.75
N ARG A 637 -26.84 15.72 8.22
CA ARG A 637 -27.90 16.45 8.92
C ARG A 637 -28.56 15.53 9.93
#